data_2f0ab467edc0d524beb279dbd1dc66e8
#
_entry.id   2f0ab467edc0d524beb279dbd1dc66e8
#
_cell.length_a   1.000
_cell.length_b   1.000
_cell.length_c   1.000
_cell.angle_alpha   90.00
_cell.angle_beta   90.00
_cell.angle_gamma   90.00
#
_symmetry.space_group_name_H-M   'P 1'
#
loop_
_entity.id
_entity.type
_entity.pdbx_description
1 polymer ?
#
loop_
_entity_poly.entity_id
_entity_poly.type
_entity_poly.pdbx_seq_one_letter_code
_entity_poly.pdbx_strand_id
1 'polypeptide(L)'
;VKHLLSLIASVALLGANEYKIDLMDDVFGLDLYDLQKLQVSSASKTAQSLNFTPAKVIVVSKEQIEDRGYRGLDELLNDLPGFQVMRYADSGILNQIGIRGVMGTNYFKVLQDGIEIDQTDGEVLSHGMQYPLFGIERVEVLYGPASVVYGADAFSGVINLISEKVPKDELSVAGGYKGYHYLYGVKSIPLSDGRLTLKAHHHKDQDYDLEKTYPGDFLRQNVMLGSTVVQSAQDREFDFQPNITKSVGARYENGGFDMGINYRYSSESTLIAMNGGNSKTNIYDNNSNLNTAIFGYYGRYSGKFFDDLQSTTTLSYDSTELLEGSYFINKYTAYVPGYKYSHSERYAAEETLNKQIENHNLTFGMSYESFKSTPMTIDLATPSISGTIYFAGSTIEAPIYHITWNNKALYLQDQITFNDNLQLSLAGRYDRSSSYGSTFNPRLALIYANDTVTQKLIYSQGYLAPSNYQKYKIYGTPLQPNTLGDGNTYQTDRYRVANPDLKPEKSKNYEYDLDVILSQNDQISFSLYYSTIKDIISNEEDLPNQIYFIPDTTIIQAVGAANSIEAIVYGGDISYQGHSYFPGYDVSYWANYSYVDGKIDYVYDYDLPYQSKHVFKSGGTLRYQNWRFSPSCIWVSPITAAPYDNGVLATVDGHFVTNLFASYALDQNKKISFRIDNLFDEHYYGVRYNSSSKYKSPQDSRMVTIAFTMSI
;
A
#
# COMPACT_ATOMS: atom_id res chain seq x y z
N VAL A 1 20.40 -17.06 -1.50
CA VAL A 1 19.26 -17.76 -0.84
C VAL A 1 19.69 -19.09 -0.25
N LYS A 2 20.40 -20.00 -1.01
CA LYS A 2 20.84 -21.32 -0.47
C LYS A 2 21.76 -21.21 0.75
N HIS A 3 22.64 -20.21 0.82
CA HIS A 3 23.53 -19.98 1.95
C HIS A 3 22.85 -19.30 3.16
N LEU A 4 21.78 -18.55 2.91
CA LEU A 4 21.01 -17.88 3.96
C LEU A 4 20.13 -18.87 4.75
N LEU A 5 19.50 -19.83 4.07
CA LEU A 5 18.70 -20.88 4.70
C LEU A 5 19.57 -21.80 5.58
N SER A 6 20.83 -22.02 5.25
CA SER A 6 21.74 -22.81 6.07
C SER A 6 22.17 -22.06 7.33
N LEU A 7 22.26 -20.73 7.30
CA LEU A 7 22.60 -19.90 8.48
C LEU A 7 21.44 -19.86 9.49
N ILE A 8 20.21 -19.74 9.02
CA ILE A 8 19.00 -19.74 9.86
C ILE A 8 18.80 -21.10 10.55
N ALA A 9 19.05 -22.19 9.83
CA ALA A 9 18.97 -23.54 10.40
C ALA A 9 20.04 -23.82 11.48
N SER A 10 21.18 -23.16 11.40
CA SER A 10 22.29 -23.35 12.36
C SER A 10 22.07 -22.61 13.69
N VAL A 11 21.31 -21.52 13.72
CA VAL A 11 21.05 -20.73 14.93
C VAL A 11 19.90 -21.31 15.76
N ALA A 12 19.01 -22.10 15.16
CA ALA A 12 17.84 -22.70 15.83
C ALA A 12 18.19 -23.82 16.84
N LEU A 13 19.44 -24.23 16.96
CA LEU A 13 19.89 -25.40 17.77
C LEU A 13 20.56 -25.04 19.10
N LEU A 14 20.62 -23.77 19.51
CA LEU A 14 21.26 -23.35 20.77
C LEU A 14 20.23 -22.98 21.85
N GLY A 15 20.07 -23.86 22.76
CA GLY A 15 19.68 -23.87 24.17
C GLY A 15 18.71 -22.86 24.79
N ALA A 16 17.59 -23.38 25.32
CA ALA A 16 16.60 -22.65 26.10
C ALA A 16 16.96 -22.62 27.61
N ASN A 17 16.91 -21.43 28.22
CA ASN A 17 16.75 -21.27 29.66
C ASN A 17 15.57 -20.29 29.91
N GLU A 18 14.71 -20.63 30.84
CA GLU A 18 13.54 -19.82 31.22
C GLU A 18 13.98 -18.52 31.92
N TYR A 19 13.61 -17.38 31.36
CA TYR A 19 13.65 -16.09 32.01
C TYR A 19 12.21 -15.54 32.20
N LYS A 20 11.87 -15.20 33.44
CA LYS A 20 10.67 -14.41 33.75
C LYS A 20 10.93 -12.96 33.35
N ILE A 21 10.22 -12.48 32.36
CA ILE A 21 10.12 -11.07 32.01
C ILE A 21 8.78 -10.55 32.52
N ASP A 22 8.80 -9.46 33.28
CA ASP A 22 7.59 -8.73 33.66
C ASP A 22 6.84 -8.29 32.39
N LEU A 23 5.63 -8.81 32.20
CA LEU A 23 4.73 -8.48 31.12
C LEU A 23 4.32 -7.01 31.29
N MET A 24 4.73 -6.15 30.39
CA MET A 24 4.12 -4.84 30.18
C MET A 24 2.65 -5.03 29.78
N ASP A 25 1.81 -4.17 30.34
CA ASP A 25 0.37 -4.17 30.27
C ASP A 25 -0.19 -4.62 28.92
N ASP A 26 -1.01 -5.66 28.98
CA ASP A 26 -1.82 -6.16 27.87
C ASP A 26 -2.70 -5.01 27.36
N VAL A 27 -2.62 -4.69 26.08
CA VAL A 27 -3.57 -3.78 25.39
C VAL A 27 -4.98 -4.40 25.35
N PHE A 28 -5.10 -5.62 25.87
CA PHE A 28 -6.33 -6.37 26.04
C PHE A 28 -7.21 -5.77 27.12
N GLY A 29 -8.32 -5.15 26.72
CA GLY A 29 -9.31 -4.63 27.64
C GLY A 29 -9.07 -3.20 28.12
N LEU A 30 -8.24 -2.42 27.45
CA LEU A 30 -8.16 -0.98 27.67
C LEU A 30 -9.53 -0.35 27.41
N ASP A 31 -10.03 0.42 28.37
CA ASP A 31 -11.18 1.29 28.15
C ASP A 31 -10.80 2.42 27.16
N LEU A 32 -11.78 3.16 26.67
CA LEU A 32 -11.54 4.24 25.70
C LEU A 32 -10.67 5.36 26.25
N TYR A 33 -10.64 5.56 27.59
CA TYR A 33 -9.75 6.52 28.22
C TYR A 33 -8.29 6.07 28.17
N ASP A 34 -8.05 4.77 28.35
CA ASP A 34 -6.70 4.20 28.27
C ASP A 34 -6.20 4.17 26.82
N LEU A 35 -7.09 3.91 25.83
CA LEU A 35 -6.74 4.02 24.41
C LEU A 35 -6.29 5.42 24.02
N GLN A 36 -6.87 6.49 24.55
CA GLN A 36 -6.42 7.85 24.28
C GLN A 36 -5.03 8.16 24.86
N LYS A 37 -4.62 7.46 25.91
CA LYS A 37 -3.30 7.57 26.54
C LYS A 37 -2.26 6.64 25.90
N LEU A 38 -2.71 5.76 24.99
CA LEU A 38 -1.82 4.84 24.29
C LEU A 38 -0.66 5.59 23.65
N GLN A 39 0.55 5.10 23.88
CA GLN A 39 1.75 5.70 23.29
C GLN A 39 1.88 5.27 21.83
N VAL A 40 1.86 6.23 20.93
CA VAL A 40 2.06 6.06 19.49
C VAL A 40 3.29 6.83 19.03
N SER A 41 3.97 6.34 18.02
CA SER A 41 5.21 6.96 17.51
C SER A 41 5.10 7.43 16.06
N SER A 42 4.06 7.04 15.35
CA SER A 42 3.91 7.30 13.90
C SER A 42 3.78 8.78 13.54
N ALA A 43 3.36 9.66 14.46
CA ALA A 43 3.18 11.08 14.16
C ALA A 43 4.43 11.95 14.40
N SER A 44 5.42 11.46 15.15
CA SER A 44 6.57 12.27 15.59
C SER A 44 7.90 11.52 15.71
N LYS A 45 7.93 10.20 15.44
CA LYS A 45 9.05 9.26 15.70
C LYS A 45 9.44 9.15 17.18
N THR A 46 8.73 9.79 18.06
CA THR A 46 8.87 9.70 19.53
C THR A 46 7.55 9.22 20.12
N ALA A 47 7.62 8.42 21.18
CA ALA A 47 6.43 7.94 21.86
C ALA A 47 5.69 9.10 22.51
N GLN A 48 4.41 9.25 22.16
CA GLN A 48 3.53 10.28 22.71
C GLN A 48 2.10 9.77 22.80
N SER A 49 1.32 10.32 23.71
CA SER A 49 -0.08 9.97 23.91
C SER A 49 -0.91 10.26 22.64
N LEU A 50 -1.80 9.36 22.28
CA LEU A 50 -2.62 9.43 21.06
C LEU A 50 -3.41 10.75 20.94
N ASN A 51 -3.99 11.22 22.04
CA ASN A 51 -4.76 12.47 22.08
C ASN A 51 -3.91 13.72 21.81
N PHE A 52 -2.61 13.71 22.15
CA PHE A 52 -1.68 14.83 21.89
C PHE A 52 -0.83 14.65 20.61
N THR A 53 -1.10 13.63 19.80
CA THR A 53 -0.43 13.51 18.49
C THR A 53 -0.81 14.66 17.56
N PRO A 54 0.16 15.30 16.85
CA PRO A 54 -0.11 16.41 15.93
C PRO A 54 -0.63 15.94 14.56
N ALA A 55 -1.47 14.91 14.56
CA ALA A 55 -2.14 14.34 13.39
C ALA A 55 -3.36 13.52 13.84
N LYS A 56 -4.30 13.24 12.93
CA LYS A 56 -5.31 12.20 13.14
C LYS A 56 -4.62 10.84 13.02
N VAL A 57 -4.71 10.03 14.07
CA VAL A 57 -4.20 8.65 14.09
C VAL A 57 -5.32 7.73 14.52
N ILE A 58 -5.54 6.66 13.77
CA ILE A 58 -6.40 5.54 14.16
C ILE A 58 -5.50 4.37 14.50
N VAL A 59 -5.76 3.76 15.66
CA VAL A 59 -5.07 2.55 16.09
C VAL A 59 -6.03 1.38 16.01
N VAL A 60 -5.65 0.35 15.27
CA VAL A 60 -6.37 -0.93 15.22
C VAL A 60 -5.56 -1.95 16.03
N SER A 61 -6.12 -2.40 17.15
CA SER A 61 -5.44 -3.31 18.08
C SER A 61 -5.40 -4.75 17.55
N LYS A 62 -4.52 -5.57 18.12
CA LYS A 62 -4.46 -7.01 17.86
C LYS A 62 -5.82 -7.68 18.07
N GLU A 63 -6.53 -7.32 19.14
CA GLU A 63 -7.85 -7.86 19.43
C GLU A 63 -8.83 -7.55 18.29
N GLN A 64 -8.86 -6.31 17.79
CA GLN A 64 -9.70 -5.92 16.66
C GLN A 64 -9.30 -6.65 15.38
N ILE A 65 -7.99 -6.86 15.14
CA ILE A 65 -7.48 -7.64 13.99
C ILE A 65 -7.98 -9.09 14.07
N GLU A 66 -7.88 -9.72 15.26
CA GLU A 66 -8.31 -11.10 15.48
C GLU A 66 -9.82 -11.27 15.45
N ASP A 67 -10.57 -10.35 16.05
CA ASP A 67 -12.03 -10.38 16.14
C ASP A 67 -12.70 -10.22 14.78
N ARG A 68 -12.15 -9.33 13.94
CA ARG A 68 -12.66 -9.10 12.59
C ARG A 68 -12.04 -10.03 11.54
N GLY A 69 -11.03 -10.81 11.96
CA GLY A 69 -10.38 -11.82 11.13
C GLY A 69 -9.58 -11.23 9.97
N TYR A 70 -8.99 -10.04 10.13
CA TYR A 70 -8.16 -9.44 9.10
C TYR A 70 -6.89 -10.25 8.87
N ARG A 71 -6.62 -10.57 7.62
CA ARG A 71 -5.46 -11.37 7.17
C ARG A 71 -4.37 -10.49 6.55
N GLY A 72 -4.79 -9.54 5.72
CA GLY A 72 -3.92 -8.61 4.99
C GLY A 72 -4.30 -7.16 5.24
N LEU A 73 -3.40 -6.27 4.84
CA LEU A 73 -3.55 -4.83 5.08
C LEU A 73 -4.78 -4.24 4.38
N ASP A 74 -5.08 -4.67 3.17
CA ASP A 74 -6.24 -4.18 2.39
C ASP A 74 -7.58 -4.45 3.07
N GLU A 75 -7.73 -5.61 3.73
CA GLU A 75 -8.95 -5.95 4.47
C GLU A 75 -9.17 -4.99 5.65
N LEU A 76 -8.11 -4.69 6.39
CA LEU A 76 -8.16 -3.74 7.51
C LEU A 76 -8.48 -2.33 7.03
N LEU A 77 -7.76 -1.85 6.01
CA LEU A 77 -7.95 -0.49 5.48
C LEU A 77 -9.35 -0.30 4.88
N ASN A 78 -9.90 -1.36 4.29
CA ASN A 78 -11.24 -1.29 3.70
C ASN A 78 -12.36 -1.02 4.74
N ASP A 79 -12.15 -1.32 6.01
CA ASP A 79 -13.11 -1.04 7.10
C ASP A 79 -12.90 0.34 7.74
N LEU A 80 -11.75 1.01 7.51
CA LEU A 80 -11.46 2.30 8.11
C LEU A 80 -12.18 3.46 7.39
N PRO A 81 -12.50 4.57 8.11
CA PRO A 81 -13.06 5.76 7.50
C PRO A 81 -12.05 6.39 6.52
N GLY A 82 -12.55 7.07 5.50
CA GLY A 82 -11.73 7.78 4.51
C GLY A 82 -10.94 6.89 3.54
N PHE A 83 -10.93 5.58 3.74
CA PHE A 83 -10.30 4.64 2.80
C PHE A 83 -11.29 4.09 1.79
N GLN A 84 -10.82 3.89 0.58
CA GLN A 84 -11.50 3.14 -0.46
C GLN A 84 -10.52 2.17 -1.12
N VAL A 85 -10.84 0.88 -1.06
CA VAL A 85 -10.03 -0.18 -1.67
C VAL A 85 -10.72 -0.64 -2.95
N MET A 86 -10.02 -0.53 -4.07
CA MET A 86 -10.48 -1.05 -5.37
C MET A 86 -9.59 -2.22 -5.78
N ARG A 87 -10.20 -3.38 -5.92
CA ARG A 87 -9.52 -4.56 -6.44
C ARG A 87 -9.72 -4.66 -7.94
N TYR A 88 -8.68 -5.06 -8.64
CA TYR A 88 -8.73 -5.36 -10.06
C TYR A 88 -8.64 -6.88 -10.24
N ALA A 89 -9.74 -7.56 -9.97
CA ALA A 89 -9.81 -9.01 -10.08
C ALA A 89 -9.42 -9.54 -11.47
N ASP A 90 -9.59 -8.72 -12.49
CA ASP A 90 -9.31 -9.05 -13.89
C ASP A 90 -7.85 -8.82 -14.33
N SER A 91 -6.99 -8.23 -13.50
CA SER A 91 -5.59 -8.01 -13.85
C SER A 91 -4.59 -8.58 -12.85
N GLY A 92 -5.04 -8.93 -11.64
CA GLY A 92 -4.18 -9.44 -10.59
C GLY A 92 -3.09 -8.48 -10.09
N ILE A 93 -2.81 -7.42 -10.84
CA ILE A 93 -1.61 -6.59 -10.63
C ILE A 93 -1.84 -5.46 -9.63
N LEU A 94 -3.07 -4.96 -9.47
CA LEU A 94 -3.25 -3.69 -8.80
C LEU A 94 -4.51 -3.65 -7.92
N ASN A 95 -4.30 -3.72 -6.61
CA ASN A 95 -5.26 -3.12 -5.69
C ASN A 95 -4.93 -1.64 -5.56
N GLN A 96 -5.87 -0.77 -5.93
CA GLN A 96 -5.72 0.67 -5.68
C GLN A 96 -6.36 1.00 -4.35
N ILE A 97 -5.62 1.68 -3.50
CA ILE A 97 -6.11 2.17 -2.21
C ILE A 97 -6.09 3.68 -2.24
N GLY A 98 -7.23 4.29 -1.95
CA GLY A 98 -7.38 5.73 -1.81
C GLY A 98 -7.55 6.13 -0.36
N ILE A 99 -6.98 7.26 0.01
CA ILE A 99 -7.15 7.90 1.32
C ILE A 99 -7.73 9.29 1.09
N ARG A 100 -8.96 9.54 1.59
CA ARG A 100 -9.61 10.86 1.55
C ARG A 100 -9.54 11.51 0.16
N GLY A 101 -9.89 10.75 -0.89
CA GLY A 101 -9.94 11.24 -2.26
C GLY A 101 -8.63 11.20 -3.04
N VAL A 102 -7.51 10.90 -2.41
CA VAL A 102 -6.21 10.70 -3.08
C VAL A 102 -6.04 9.24 -3.40
N MET A 103 -6.13 8.90 -4.69
CA MET A 103 -6.06 7.52 -5.17
C MET A 103 -4.66 7.12 -5.60
N GLY A 104 -4.21 5.96 -5.11
CA GLY A 104 -2.95 5.33 -5.46
C GLY A 104 -2.16 4.87 -4.24
N THR A 105 -1.58 3.68 -4.35
CA THR A 105 -0.79 3.08 -3.27
C THR A 105 0.57 3.75 -3.07
N ASN A 106 1.01 4.58 -4.00
CA ASN A 106 2.23 5.37 -3.91
C ASN A 106 2.07 6.71 -3.13
N TYR A 107 0.85 7.07 -2.72
CA TYR A 107 0.57 8.31 -2.00
C TYR A 107 0.66 8.18 -0.47
N PHE A 108 0.93 7.00 0.06
CA PHE A 108 1.16 6.77 1.48
C PHE A 108 2.29 5.77 1.69
N LYS A 109 2.93 5.83 2.85
CA LYS A 109 3.99 4.89 3.21
C LYS A 109 3.47 3.76 4.08
N VAL A 110 4.00 2.55 3.87
CA VAL A 110 3.82 1.43 4.79
C VAL A 110 5.13 1.16 5.51
N LEU A 111 5.05 1.15 6.83
CA LEU A 111 6.17 0.90 7.72
C LEU A 111 5.92 -0.37 8.52
N GLN A 112 6.98 -1.02 8.94
CA GLN A 112 6.95 -2.02 10.00
C GLN A 112 7.91 -1.58 11.10
N ASP A 113 7.38 -1.38 12.32
CA ASP A 113 8.15 -0.89 13.46
C ASP A 113 8.90 0.42 13.17
N GLY A 114 8.30 1.28 12.32
CA GLY A 114 8.87 2.54 11.87
C GLY A 114 9.94 2.44 10.79
N ILE A 115 10.23 1.24 10.28
CA ILE A 115 11.11 1.00 9.13
C ILE A 115 10.25 0.89 7.87
N GLU A 116 10.58 1.64 6.84
CA GLU A 116 9.89 1.59 5.56
C GLU A 116 10.07 0.22 4.91
N ILE A 117 8.96 -0.37 4.48
CA ILE A 117 8.91 -1.68 3.85
C ILE A 117 8.26 -1.66 2.47
N ASP A 118 8.01 -0.48 1.92
CA ASP A 118 7.51 -0.28 0.57
C ASP A 118 8.57 -0.51 -0.50
N GLN A 119 8.16 -0.40 -1.75
CA GLN A 119 9.08 -0.48 -2.89
C GLN A 119 10.04 0.71 -2.95
N THR A 120 11.26 0.41 -3.32
CA THR A 120 12.36 1.37 -3.35
C THR A 120 12.31 2.34 -4.54
N ASP A 121 11.62 1.99 -5.61
CA ASP A 121 11.61 2.75 -6.88
C ASP A 121 10.28 3.43 -7.23
N GLY A 122 9.27 3.23 -6.37
CA GLY A 122 7.95 3.81 -6.56
C GLY A 122 7.13 3.14 -7.67
N GLU A 123 7.46 1.91 -8.06
CA GLU A 123 6.54 1.09 -8.85
C GLU A 123 5.31 0.74 -8.03
N VAL A 124 4.17 0.55 -8.69
CA VAL A 124 2.92 0.26 -8.00
C VAL A 124 2.85 -1.22 -7.66
N LEU A 125 2.72 -1.55 -6.38
CA LEU A 125 2.43 -2.89 -5.88
C LEU A 125 1.03 -2.97 -5.29
N SER A 126 0.49 -4.18 -5.31
CA SER A 126 -0.72 -4.50 -4.54
C SER A 126 -0.44 -4.46 -3.04
N HIS A 127 -1.37 -3.90 -2.28
CA HIS A 127 -1.30 -3.77 -0.83
C HIS A 127 -2.34 -4.66 -0.15
N GLY A 128 -2.17 -5.97 -0.23
CA GLY A 128 -3.05 -6.95 0.39
C GLY A 128 -2.24 -7.91 1.27
N MET A 129 -2.24 -9.18 0.89
CA MET A 129 -1.47 -10.23 1.57
C MET A 129 0.05 -10.10 1.39
N GLN A 130 0.53 -9.13 0.62
CA GLN A 130 1.93 -8.68 0.63
C GLN A 130 2.32 -8.08 1.99
N TYR A 131 1.34 -7.58 2.74
CA TYR A 131 1.48 -7.06 4.11
C TYR A 131 0.58 -7.84 5.06
N PRO A 132 0.97 -9.07 5.45
CA PRO A 132 0.17 -9.91 6.35
C PRO A 132 0.13 -9.33 7.75
N LEU A 133 -1.03 -9.42 8.40
CA LEU A 133 -1.25 -8.89 9.75
C LEU A 133 -0.97 -9.92 10.87
N PHE A 134 -0.41 -11.06 10.53
CA PHE A 134 -0.02 -12.07 11.51
C PHE A 134 1.18 -11.60 12.35
N GLY A 135 1.10 -11.76 13.68
CA GLY A 135 2.14 -11.32 14.61
C GLY A 135 2.30 -9.80 14.67
N ILE A 136 1.24 -9.05 14.33
CA ILE A 136 1.13 -7.60 14.50
C ILE A 136 0.33 -7.31 15.77
N GLU A 137 0.91 -6.49 16.66
CA GLU A 137 0.29 -6.04 17.90
C GLU A 137 -0.79 -4.97 17.66
N ARG A 138 -0.50 -4.05 16.73
CA ARG A 138 -1.43 -3.02 16.31
C ARG A 138 -1.01 -2.41 14.98
N VAL A 139 -1.95 -1.78 14.31
CA VAL A 139 -1.71 -0.96 13.13
C VAL A 139 -2.02 0.49 13.48
N GLU A 140 -1.03 1.38 13.33
CA GLU A 140 -1.18 2.82 13.49
C GLU A 140 -1.37 3.45 12.11
N VAL A 141 -2.54 4.05 11.86
CA VAL A 141 -2.87 4.69 10.59
C VAL A 141 -2.93 6.20 10.80
N LEU A 142 -1.97 6.89 10.24
CA LEU A 142 -1.88 8.35 10.27
C LEU A 142 -2.48 8.92 8.99
N TYR A 143 -3.42 9.84 9.14
CA TYR A 143 -4.08 10.53 8.05
C TYR A 143 -3.43 11.89 7.75
N GLY A 144 -3.52 12.28 6.49
CA GLY A 144 -2.96 13.54 6.00
C GLY A 144 -1.44 13.52 5.81
N PRO A 145 -0.88 14.61 5.27
CA PRO A 145 0.55 14.71 4.95
C PRO A 145 1.46 14.52 6.16
N ALA A 146 2.36 13.57 6.08
CA ALA A 146 3.35 13.25 7.12
C ALA A 146 4.81 13.47 6.64
N SER A 147 4.99 14.18 5.53
CA SER A 147 6.32 14.43 4.95
C SER A 147 7.27 15.18 5.88
N VAL A 148 6.75 15.92 6.86
CA VAL A 148 7.59 16.57 7.89
C VAL A 148 8.39 15.57 8.72
N VAL A 149 7.88 14.34 8.88
CA VAL A 149 8.53 13.28 9.68
C VAL A 149 9.21 12.25 8.77
N TYR A 150 8.53 11.84 7.70
CA TYR A 150 8.93 10.70 6.88
C TYR A 150 9.47 11.07 5.49
N GLY A 151 9.51 12.38 5.16
CA GLY A 151 10.01 12.85 3.86
C GLY A 151 9.07 12.54 2.69
N ALA A 152 9.66 12.21 1.55
CA ALA A 152 8.92 11.89 0.33
C ALA A 152 7.88 10.78 0.55
N ASP A 153 6.80 10.82 -0.24
CA ASP A 153 5.80 9.75 -0.39
C ASP A 153 4.86 9.56 0.81
N ALA A 154 5.13 10.19 1.98
CA ALA A 154 4.17 10.32 3.06
C ALA A 154 3.16 11.47 2.76
N PHE A 155 2.50 11.39 1.61
CA PHE A 155 1.71 12.45 1.00
C PHE A 155 0.29 12.52 1.54
N SER A 156 -0.42 11.40 1.61
CA SER A 156 -1.79 11.27 2.12
C SER A 156 -1.88 10.55 3.46
N GLY A 157 -0.80 9.91 3.91
CA GLY A 157 -0.77 9.19 5.18
C GLY A 157 0.45 8.32 5.38
N VAL A 158 0.47 7.67 6.54
CA VAL A 158 1.45 6.62 6.90
C VAL A 158 0.73 5.50 7.62
N ILE A 159 1.05 4.27 7.27
CA ILE A 159 0.53 3.08 7.91
C ILE A 159 1.71 2.35 8.55
N ASN A 160 1.69 2.18 9.87
CA ASN A 160 2.77 1.56 10.60
C ASN A 160 2.28 0.28 11.28
N LEU A 161 2.82 -0.85 10.83
CA LEU A 161 2.57 -2.18 11.38
C LEU A 161 3.48 -2.38 12.58
N ILE A 162 2.95 -2.36 13.79
CA ILE A 162 3.73 -2.57 15.01
C ILE A 162 3.73 -4.06 15.32
N SER A 163 4.90 -4.66 15.30
CA SER A 163 5.10 -6.08 15.61
C SER A 163 4.93 -6.35 17.11
N GLU A 164 4.40 -7.52 17.43
CA GLU A 164 4.38 -8.00 18.82
C GLU A 164 5.81 -8.09 19.38
N LYS A 165 6.02 -7.52 20.56
CA LYS A 165 7.33 -7.59 21.25
C LYS A 165 7.66 -9.01 21.71
N VAL A 166 6.66 -9.74 22.16
CA VAL A 166 6.77 -11.13 22.62
C VAL A 166 5.70 -11.96 21.94
N PRO A 167 5.85 -12.27 20.63
CA PRO A 167 4.86 -13.08 19.96
C PRO A 167 4.82 -14.48 20.58
N LYS A 168 3.61 -15.02 20.72
CA LYS A 168 3.43 -16.45 21.01
C LYS A 168 3.90 -17.24 19.79
N ASP A 169 4.50 -18.40 20.04
CA ASP A 169 4.78 -19.35 18.97
C ASP A 169 3.44 -19.76 18.35
N GLU A 170 3.29 -19.56 17.06
CA GLU A 170 2.00 -19.76 16.39
C GLU A 170 2.19 -20.41 15.02
N LEU A 171 1.27 -21.29 14.70
CA LEU A 171 1.08 -21.87 13.36
C LEU A 171 -0.38 -21.67 12.96
N SER A 172 -0.61 -21.09 11.77
CA SER A 172 -1.95 -20.92 11.21
C SER A 172 -1.99 -21.45 9.78
N VAL A 173 -3.00 -22.26 9.47
CA VAL A 173 -3.23 -22.82 8.16
C VAL A 173 -4.67 -22.58 7.73
N ALA A 174 -4.87 -22.23 6.48
CA ALA A 174 -6.21 -22.05 5.91
C ALA A 174 -6.35 -22.72 4.56
N GLY A 175 -7.57 -23.11 4.26
CA GLY A 175 -8.00 -23.53 2.94
C GLY A 175 -9.37 -22.91 2.61
N GLY A 176 -9.62 -22.70 1.34
CA GLY A 176 -10.85 -22.07 0.90
C GLY A 176 -11.29 -22.52 -0.48
N TYR A 177 -12.36 -21.87 -0.95
CA TYR A 177 -12.94 -22.14 -2.24
C TYR A 177 -11.93 -21.88 -3.37
N LYS A 178 -11.99 -22.66 -4.44
CA LYS A 178 -11.15 -22.49 -5.64
C LYS A 178 -9.64 -22.39 -5.37
N GLY A 179 -9.12 -23.21 -4.44
CA GLY A 179 -7.68 -23.35 -4.23
C GLY A 179 -7.04 -22.28 -3.34
N TYR A 180 -7.83 -21.35 -2.77
CA TYR A 180 -7.32 -20.43 -1.77
C TYR A 180 -6.64 -21.15 -0.62
N HIS A 181 -5.46 -20.75 -0.22
CA HIS A 181 -4.83 -21.23 1.00
C HIS A 181 -3.77 -20.26 1.53
N TYR A 182 -3.54 -20.32 2.83
CA TYR A 182 -2.35 -19.72 3.43
C TYR A 182 -1.73 -20.64 4.49
N LEU A 183 -0.45 -20.40 4.72
CA LEU A 183 0.34 -20.96 5.82
C LEU A 183 1.11 -19.79 6.46
N TYR A 184 0.99 -19.65 7.77
CA TYR A 184 1.76 -18.69 8.56
C TYR A 184 2.35 -19.39 9.76
N GLY A 185 3.60 -19.03 10.11
CA GLY A 185 4.27 -19.48 11.31
C GLY A 185 5.13 -18.38 11.93
N VAL A 186 5.11 -18.30 13.25
CA VAL A 186 6.02 -17.48 14.05
C VAL A 186 6.63 -18.30 15.16
N LYS A 187 7.93 -18.10 15.40
CA LYS A 187 8.68 -18.72 16.49
C LYS A 187 9.48 -17.63 17.23
N SER A 188 9.27 -17.57 18.54
CA SER A 188 9.99 -16.67 19.43
C SER A 188 11.00 -17.45 20.25
N ILE A 189 12.26 -17.07 20.17
CA ILE A 189 13.38 -17.77 20.83
C ILE A 189 14.01 -16.79 21.82
N PRO A 190 13.81 -16.97 23.13
CA PRO A 190 14.53 -16.16 24.12
C PRO A 190 16.03 -16.51 24.08
N LEU A 191 16.86 -15.49 24.10
CA LEU A 191 18.33 -15.58 24.22
C LEU A 191 18.75 -14.94 25.54
N SER A 192 20.01 -15.16 25.98
CA SER A 192 20.52 -14.67 27.27
C SER A 192 20.25 -13.16 27.47
N ASP A 193 20.43 -12.37 26.42
CA ASP A 193 20.39 -10.91 26.48
C ASP A 193 19.30 -10.30 25.58
N GLY A 194 18.45 -11.11 24.96
CA GLY A 194 17.47 -10.60 24.02
C GLY A 194 16.51 -11.68 23.51
N ARG A 195 15.95 -11.42 22.36
CA ARG A 195 14.96 -12.31 21.72
C ARG A 195 15.18 -12.35 20.21
N LEU A 196 15.12 -13.55 19.65
CA LEU A 196 15.08 -13.77 18.21
C LEU A 196 13.66 -14.21 17.82
N THR A 197 13.01 -13.46 16.92
CA THR A 197 11.71 -13.82 16.35
C THR A 197 11.90 -14.22 14.89
N LEU A 198 11.39 -15.39 14.52
CA LEU A 198 11.38 -15.89 13.15
C LEU A 198 9.95 -15.93 12.65
N LYS A 199 9.70 -15.44 11.41
CA LYS A 199 8.38 -15.42 10.77
C LYS A 199 8.47 -16.03 9.37
N ALA A 200 7.44 -16.77 8.97
CA ALA A 200 7.29 -17.24 7.61
C ALA A 200 5.81 -17.21 7.20
N HIS A 201 5.55 -16.84 5.97
CA HIS A 201 4.21 -16.74 5.41
C HIS A 201 4.21 -17.22 3.96
N HIS A 202 3.16 -17.94 3.60
CA HIS A 202 2.82 -18.29 2.22
C HIS A 202 1.32 -18.13 2.02
N HIS A 203 0.93 -17.48 0.95
CA HIS A 203 -0.45 -17.28 0.57
C HIS A 203 -0.61 -17.52 -0.93
N LYS A 204 -1.70 -18.17 -1.29
CA LYS A 204 -2.21 -18.25 -2.66
C LYS A 204 -3.67 -17.80 -2.64
N ASP A 205 -4.00 -16.87 -3.50
CA ASP A 205 -5.37 -16.41 -3.69
C ASP A 205 -6.23 -17.45 -4.40
N GLN A 206 -7.54 -17.22 -4.45
CA GLN A 206 -8.44 -18.13 -5.18
C GLN A 206 -8.25 -18.02 -6.69
N ASP A 207 -8.55 -19.10 -7.41
CA ASP A 207 -8.68 -19.05 -8.86
C ASP A 207 -10.01 -18.35 -9.22
N TYR A 208 -9.94 -17.27 -9.97
CA TYR A 208 -11.10 -16.47 -10.33
C TYR A 208 -11.81 -17.02 -11.56
N ASP A 209 -13.14 -17.18 -11.50
CA ASP A 209 -13.99 -17.60 -12.61
C ASP A 209 -14.91 -16.43 -13.02
N LEU A 210 -14.28 -15.35 -13.42
CA LEU A 210 -15.00 -14.12 -13.76
C LEU A 210 -15.82 -14.26 -15.04
N GLU A 211 -15.40 -15.05 -16.02
CA GLU A 211 -16.17 -15.30 -17.24
C GLU A 211 -17.53 -15.93 -16.92
N LYS A 212 -17.59 -16.82 -15.94
CA LYS A 212 -18.85 -17.45 -15.53
C LYS A 212 -19.75 -16.50 -14.75
N THR A 213 -19.15 -15.64 -13.92
CA THR A 213 -19.88 -14.67 -13.08
C THR A 213 -20.36 -13.47 -13.90
N TYR A 214 -19.55 -13.03 -14.87
CA TYR A 214 -19.80 -11.83 -15.70
C TYR A 214 -19.67 -12.16 -17.20
N PRO A 215 -20.49 -13.07 -17.76
CA PRO A 215 -20.30 -13.58 -19.13
C PRO A 215 -20.40 -12.50 -20.20
N GLY A 216 -21.10 -11.40 -19.94
CA GLY A 216 -21.19 -10.25 -20.86
C GLY A 216 -19.91 -9.43 -21.01
N ASP A 217 -18.97 -9.57 -20.07
CA ASP A 217 -17.72 -8.83 -20.07
C ASP A 217 -16.58 -9.58 -20.77
N PHE A 218 -16.72 -10.88 -20.98
CA PHE A 218 -15.69 -11.76 -21.53
C PHE A 218 -16.10 -12.28 -22.93
N LEU A 219 -16.02 -11.39 -23.93
CA LEU A 219 -16.40 -11.74 -25.29
C LEU A 219 -15.30 -12.54 -26.00
N ARG A 220 -15.62 -13.78 -26.37
CA ARG A 220 -14.73 -14.63 -27.17
C ARG A 220 -14.68 -14.14 -28.63
N GLN A 221 -13.61 -13.42 -28.96
CA GLN A 221 -13.35 -12.91 -30.30
C GLN A 221 -11.93 -13.28 -30.73
N ASN A 222 -11.68 -13.41 -32.02
CA ASN A 222 -10.33 -13.62 -32.53
C ASN A 222 -9.42 -12.45 -32.17
N VAL A 223 -8.23 -12.77 -31.69
CA VAL A 223 -7.13 -11.80 -31.53
C VAL A 223 -6.40 -11.70 -32.85
N MET A 224 -6.25 -10.49 -33.37
CA MET A 224 -5.73 -10.23 -34.70
C MET A 224 -4.43 -9.42 -34.64
N LEU A 225 -3.45 -9.80 -35.42
CA LEU A 225 -2.29 -8.96 -35.78
C LEU A 225 -2.41 -8.64 -37.29
N GLY A 226 -2.83 -7.43 -37.61
CA GLY A 226 -3.23 -7.08 -38.96
C GLY A 226 -4.38 -7.98 -39.44
N SER A 227 -4.17 -8.73 -40.53
CA SER A 227 -5.11 -9.71 -41.09
C SER A 227 -4.95 -11.14 -40.50
N THR A 228 -3.93 -11.39 -39.68
CA THR A 228 -3.59 -12.73 -39.17
C THR A 228 -4.27 -12.98 -37.84
N VAL A 229 -4.96 -14.12 -37.69
CA VAL A 229 -5.46 -14.60 -36.41
C VAL A 229 -4.30 -15.15 -35.59
N VAL A 230 -3.98 -14.50 -34.46
CA VAL A 230 -2.93 -14.96 -33.52
C VAL A 230 -3.49 -15.85 -32.42
N GLN A 231 -4.76 -15.66 -32.06
CA GLN A 231 -5.51 -16.58 -31.20
C GLN A 231 -6.97 -16.61 -31.64
N SER A 232 -7.51 -17.79 -31.85
CA SER A 232 -8.91 -17.93 -32.26
C SER A 232 -9.88 -17.68 -31.11
N ALA A 233 -11.11 -17.29 -31.40
CA ALA A 233 -12.15 -17.11 -30.38
C ALA A 233 -12.42 -18.41 -29.60
N GLN A 234 -12.21 -19.57 -30.20
CA GLN A 234 -12.43 -20.88 -29.58
C GLN A 234 -11.32 -21.25 -28.59
N ASP A 235 -10.08 -20.79 -28.83
CA ASP A 235 -8.90 -21.09 -28.00
C ASP A 235 -8.71 -20.06 -26.87
N ARG A 236 -9.63 -19.08 -26.73
CA ARG A 236 -9.55 -18.11 -25.67
C ARG A 236 -10.13 -18.66 -24.39
N GLU A 237 -9.34 -18.61 -23.35
CA GLU A 237 -9.72 -18.86 -21.97
C GLU A 237 -9.56 -17.56 -21.18
N PHE A 238 -10.31 -17.44 -20.08
CA PHE A 238 -10.26 -16.26 -19.20
C PHE A 238 -10.06 -16.70 -17.75
N ASP A 239 -9.25 -17.75 -17.54
CA ASP A 239 -8.81 -18.17 -16.22
C ASP A 239 -7.72 -17.23 -15.71
N PHE A 240 -8.00 -16.59 -14.60
CA PHE A 240 -7.04 -15.69 -13.97
C PHE A 240 -6.13 -16.48 -13.04
N GLN A 241 -4.84 -16.29 -13.19
CA GLN A 241 -3.87 -16.88 -12.27
C GLN A 241 -4.02 -16.21 -10.89
N PRO A 242 -4.05 -17.00 -9.82
CA PRO A 242 -4.12 -16.44 -8.48
C PRO A 242 -2.82 -15.74 -8.10
N ASN A 243 -2.94 -14.66 -7.32
CA ASN A 243 -1.78 -14.03 -6.73
C ASN A 243 -1.13 -14.95 -5.69
N ILE A 244 0.20 -14.98 -5.68
CA ILE A 244 0.98 -15.75 -4.71
C ILE A 244 1.91 -14.81 -3.97
N THR A 245 1.87 -14.86 -2.64
CA THR A 245 2.82 -14.14 -1.78
C THR A 245 3.55 -15.09 -0.85
N LYS A 246 4.84 -14.80 -0.64
CA LYS A 246 5.69 -15.52 0.31
C LYS A 246 6.54 -14.52 1.05
N SER A 247 6.72 -14.73 2.35
CA SER A 247 7.67 -13.93 3.12
C SER A 247 8.38 -14.77 4.15
N VAL A 248 9.62 -14.40 4.44
CA VAL A 248 10.39 -14.89 5.57
C VAL A 248 11.10 -13.71 6.22
N GLY A 249 11.19 -13.72 7.54
CA GLY A 249 11.84 -12.66 8.29
C GLY A 249 12.42 -13.16 9.61
N ALA A 250 13.44 -12.45 10.07
CA ALA A 250 14.02 -12.63 11.38
C ALA A 250 14.25 -11.27 12.03
N ARG A 251 13.96 -11.14 13.33
CA ARG A 251 14.18 -9.94 14.13
C ARG A 251 14.86 -10.31 15.44
N TYR A 252 15.90 -9.60 15.78
CA TYR A 252 16.58 -9.70 17.05
C TYR A 252 16.44 -8.40 17.83
N GLU A 253 16.00 -8.49 19.07
CA GLU A 253 15.86 -7.37 20.00
C GLU A 253 16.64 -7.63 21.27
N ASN A 254 17.42 -6.62 21.71
CA ASN A 254 18.18 -6.65 22.95
C ASN A 254 18.36 -5.22 23.49
N GLY A 255 17.74 -4.91 24.62
CA GLY A 255 17.88 -3.61 25.27
C GLY A 255 17.58 -2.45 24.32
N GLY A 256 18.63 -1.73 23.90
CA GLY A 256 18.52 -0.63 22.92
C GLY A 256 18.68 -1.05 21.46
N PHE A 257 19.06 -2.30 21.17
CA PHE A 257 19.29 -2.80 19.82
C PHE A 257 18.06 -3.51 19.26
N ASP A 258 17.73 -3.20 18.02
CA ASP A 258 16.68 -3.85 17.23
C ASP A 258 17.21 -4.04 15.79
N MET A 259 17.31 -5.28 15.36
CA MET A 259 17.84 -5.64 14.04
C MET A 259 16.88 -6.59 13.35
N GLY A 260 16.65 -6.37 12.06
CA GLY A 260 15.76 -7.21 11.27
C GLY A 260 16.28 -7.49 9.88
N ILE A 261 15.83 -8.61 9.35
CA ILE A 261 15.99 -9.00 7.95
C ILE A 261 14.67 -9.56 7.46
N ASN A 262 14.26 -9.18 6.26
CA ASN A 262 13.04 -9.69 5.64
C ASN A 262 13.25 -9.92 4.16
N TYR A 263 12.52 -10.91 3.64
CA TYR A 263 12.38 -11.19 2.22
C TYR A 263 10.91 -11.42 1.92
N ARG A 264 10.40 -10.74 0.90
CA ARG A 264 9.05 -10.93 0.36
C ARG A 264 9.13 -11.22 -1.12
N TYR A 265 8.26 -12.11 -1.55
CA TYR A 265 8.07 -12.46 -2.96
C TYR A 265 6.58 -12.36 -3.26
N SER A 266 6.23 -11.75 -4.38
CA SER A 266 4.89 -11.82 -4.95
C SER A 266 4.95 -12.23 -6.43
N SER A 267 3.95 -12.98 -6.86
CA SER A 267 3.69 -13.29 -8.25
C SER A 267 2.26 -12.86 -8.58
N GLU A 268 2.12 -11.97 -9.54
CA GLU A 268 0.86 -11.37 -9.91
C GLU A 268 0.60 -11.58 -11.40
N SER A 269 -0.61 -12.04 -11.74
CA SER A 269 -0.96 -12.28 -13.14
C SER A 269 -0.97 -10.98 -13.94
N THR A 270 -0.38 -11.02 -15.13
CA THR A 270 -0.42 -9.92 -16.08
C THR A 270 -1.56 -10.03 -17.08
N LEU A 271 -2.43 -11.02 -16.89
CA LEU A 271 -3.58 -11.22 -17.77
C LEU A 271 -4.59 -10.09 -17.59
N ILE A 272 -4.57 -9.14 -18.50
CA ILE A 272 -5.56 -8.08 -18.62
C ILE A 272 -6.61 -8.58 -19.60
N ALA A 273 -7.55 -9.40 -19.13
CA ALA A 273 -8.50 -10.07 -20.01
C ALA A 273 -9.77 -9.29 -20.26
N MET A 274 -10.01 -8.22 -19.52
CA MET A 274 -11.28 -7.53 -19.62
C MET A 274 -11.47 -6.74 -20.87
N ASN A 275 -12.61 -7.00 -21.47
CA ASN A 275 -13.02 -6.21 -22.47
C ASN A 275 -14.33 -6.07 -23.15
N GLY A 276 -15.20 -5.28 -22.75
CA GLY A 276 -16.26 -4.75 -23.59
C GLY A 276 -15.85 -4.13 -24.94
N GLY A 277 -14.64 -4.08 -25.32
CA GLY A 277 -14.20 -3.50 -26.58
C GLY A 277 -12.87 -4.01 -27.10
N ASN A 278 -11.99 -4.44 -26.22
CA ASN A 278 -10.61 -4.74 -26.54
C ASN A 278 -10.16 -6.16 -26.22
N SER A 279 -11.09 -7.09 -25.97
CA SER A 279 -10.78 -8.52 -25.95
C SER A 279 -10.02 -8.99 -27.21
N LYS A 280 -9.97 -8.13 -28.24
CA LYS A 280 -9.20 -8.33 -29.46
C LYS A 280 -7.69 -8.12 -29.31
N THR A 281 -7.21 -7.63 -28.19
CA THR A 281 -5.85 -7.12 -28.07
C THR A 281 -4.92 -7.88 -27.13
N ASN A 282 -5.46 -8.82 -26.33
CA ASN A 282 -4.63 -9.59 -25.40
C ASN A 282 -4.75 -11.08 -25.70
N ILE A 283 -3.62 -11.79 -25.67
CA ILE A 283 -3.55 -13.24 -25.71
C ILE A 283 -3.62 -13.77 -24.29
N TYR A 284 -4.39 -14.85 -24.11
CA TYR A 284 -4.35 -15.63 -22.89
C TYR A 284 -3.04 -16.43 -22.84
N ASP A 285 -2.32 -16.28 -21.73
CA ASP A 285 -1.16 -17.09 -21.40
C ASP A 285 -1.05 -17.27 -19.89
N ASN A 286 -1.23 -18.49 -19.43
CA ASN A 286 -1.20 -18.87 -18.01
C ASN A 286 0.12 -18.58 -17.30
N ASN A 287 1.20 -18.31 -18.04
CA ASN A 287 2.53 -18.08 -17.48
C ASN A 287 2.91 -16.60 -17.44
N SER A 288 2.05 -15.71 -17.95
CA SER A 288 2.30 -14.28 -17.94
C SER A 288 2.12 -13.70 -16.53
N ASN A 289 3.22 -13.53 -15.82
CA ASN A 289 3.24 -13.00 -14.46
C ASN A 289 4.30 -11.92 -14.29
N LEU A 290 4.07 -10.99 -13.35
CA LEU A 290 5.10 -10.16 -12.75
C LEU A 290 5.50 -10.79 -11.41
N ASN A 291 6.78 -11.11 -11.30
CA ASN A 291 7.37 -11.73 -10.13
C ASN A 291 8.27 -10.71 -9.44
N THR A 292 7.82 -10.19 -8.31
CA THR A 292 8.55 -9.16 -7.56
C THR A 292 9.18 -9.75 -6.30
N ALA A 293 10.42 -9.40 -6.04
CA ALA A 293 11.11 -9.69 -4.80
C ALA A 293 11.51 -8.39 -4.10
N ILE A 294 11.23 -8.33 -2.80
CA ILE A 294 11.68 -7.25 -1.92
C ILE A 294 12.52 -7.86 -0.82
N PHE A 295 13.72 -7.34 -0.65
CA PHE A 295 14.65 -7.74 0.39
C PHE A 295 15.07 -6.54 1.20
N GLY A 296 15.11 -6.66 2.53
CA GLY A 296 15.54 -5.58 3.40
C GLY A 296 16.20 -6.09 4.66
N TYR A 297 17.13 -5.30 5.20
CA TYR A 297 17.67 -5.45 6.55
C TYR A 297 17.89 -4.10 7.19
N TYR A 298 17.80 -4.07 8.51
CA TYR A 298 18.05 -2.86 9.28
C TYR A 298 18.73 -3.17 10.60
N GLY A 299 19.39 -2.15 11.14
CA GLY A 299 19.88 -2.10 12.49
C GLY A 299 19.52 -0.77 13.14
N ARG A 300 18.91 -0.80 14.30
CA ARG A 300 18.52 0.37 15.10
C ARG A 300 19.14 0.27 16.48
N TYR A 301 19.65 1.38 16.96
CA TYR A 301 20.05 1.55 18.34
C TYR A 301 19.32 2.75 18.94
N SER A 302 18.67 2.54 20.08
CA SER A 302 18.01 3.58 20.85
C SER A 302 18.58 3.62 22.25
N GLY A 303 19.02 4.78 22.72
CA GLY A 303 19.63 4.96 24.02
C GLY A 303 19.52 6.38 24.53
N LYS A 304 19.81 6.55 25.81
CA LYS A 304 19.93 7.87 26.44
C LYS A 304 21.41 8.25 26.54
N PHE A 305 21.71 9.47 26.10
CA PHE A 305 23.00 10.10 26.19
C PHE A 305 22.83 11.39 26.99
N PHE A 306 23.88 11.83 27.72
CA PHE A 306 23.93 13.11 28.42
C PHE A 306 22.59 13.68 28.89
N ASP A 307 22.35 13.73 30.20
CA ASP A 307 21.19 14.43 30.79
C ASP A 307 19.85 14.23 30.07
N ASP A 308 19.47 13.00 29.88
CA ASP A 308 18.17 12.61 29.25
C ASP A 308 17.99 12.92 27.75
N LEU A 309 19.04 13.23 27.01
CA LEU A 309 18.98 13.27 25.56
C LEU A 309 18.78 11.85 25.01
N GLN A 310 17.60 11.58 24.44
CA GLN A 310 17.34 10.31 23.74
C GLN A 310 17.90 10.40 22.32
N SER A 311 18.60 9.36 21.89
CA SER A 311 19.11 9.22 20.53
C SER A 311 18.63 7.91 19.93
N THR A 312 18.22 7.94 18.67
CA THR A 312 17.89 6.75 17.90
C THR A 312 18.59 6.84 16.55
N THR A 313 19.54 5.93 16.36
CA THR A 313 20.27 5.75 15.09
C THR A 313 19.67 4.57 14.35
N THR A 314 19.30 4.74 13.09
CA THR A 314 18.80 3.67 12.22
C THR A 314 19.63 3.60 10.95
N LEU A 315 20.07 2.40 10.60
CA LEU A 315 20.71 2.08 9.33
C LEU A 315 19.84 1.04 8.64
N SER A 316 19.53 1.23 7.37
CA SER A 316 18.76 0.24 6.59
C SER A 316 19.28 0.08 5.18
N TYR A 317 19.01 -1.08 4.63
CA TYR A 317 19.15 -1.42 3.23
C TYR A 317 17.89 -2.09 2.74
N ASP A 318 17.41 -1.66 1.58
CA ASP A 318 16.27 -2.25 0.90
C ASP A 318 16.58 -2.42 -0.57
N SER A 319 16.05 -3.48 -1.16
CA SER A 319 16.05 -3.67 -2.59
C SER A 319 14.71 -4.21 -3.08
N THR A 320 14.31 -3.73 -4.23
CA THR A 320 13.16 -4.24 -4.99
C THR A 320 13.64 -4.72 -6.34
N GLU A 321 13.20 -5.89 -6.77
CA GLU A 321 13.57 -6.47 -8.05
C GLU A 321 12.34 -7.08 -8.72
N LEU A 322 12.08 -6.70 -9.96
CA LEU A 322 11.22 -7.44 -10.86
C LEU A 322 12.07 -8.56 -11.49
N LEU A 323 11.79 -9.79 -11.08
CA LEU A 323 12.61 -10.95 -11.37
C LEU A 323 12.57 -11.32 -12.85
N GLU A 324 13.67 -11.92 -13.33
CA GLU A 324 13.76 -12.50 -14.67
C GLU A 324 12.59 -13.46 -14.94
N GLY A 325 12.06 -13.43 -16.16
CA GLY A 325 10.90 -14.22 -16.55
C GLY A 325 9.56 -13.53 -16.32
N SER A 326 9.53 -12.32 -15.77
CA SER A 326 8.32 -11.47 -15.72
C SER A 326 8.00 -10.93 -17.11
N TYR A 327 6.77 -11.12 -17.61
CA TYR A 327 6.42 -10.68 -18.95
C TYR A 327 4.94 -10.42 -19.17
N PHE A 328 4.65 -9.72 -20.26
CA PHE A 328 3.32 -9.52 -20.82
C PHE A 328 3.25 -10.14 -22.22
N ILE A 329 2.04 -10.54 -22.64
CA ILE A 329 1.73 -10.86 -24.04
C ILE A 329 0.50 -10.07 -24.46
N ASN A 330 0.69 -9.06 -25.30
CA ASN A 330 -0.42 -8.22 -25.78
C ASN A 330 -0.06 -7.56 -27.13
N LYS A 331 -0.91 -6.66 -27.60
CA LYS A 331 -0.65 -5.92 -28.86
C LYS A 331 0.66 -5.11 -28.84
N TYR A 332 1.08 -4.63 -27.66
CA TYR A 332 2.30 -3.81 -27.54
C TYR A 332 3.57 -4.65 -27.62
N THR A 333 3.46 -5.95 -27.43
CA THR A 333 4.57 -6.90 -27.60
C THR A 333 4.50 -7.64 -28.94
N ALA A 334 3.66 -7.20 -29.87
CA ALA A 334 3.38 -7.91 -31.12
C ALA A 334 2.97 -9.38 -30.90
N TYR A 335 2.34 -9.68 -29.76
CA TYR A 335 1.89 -11.00 -29.32
C TYR A 335 3.00 -12.04 -29.13
N VAL A 336 4.19 -11.60 -28.83
CA VAL A 336 5.27 -12.42 -28.29
C VAL A 336 5.51 -12.05 -26.82
N PRO A 337 6.21 -12.87 -26.00
CA PRO A 337 6.56 -12.46 -24.65
C PRO A 337 7.39 -11.17 -24.66
N GLY A 338 6.89 -10.14 -23.99
CA GLY A 338 7.59 -8.90 -23.74
C GLY A 338 8.10 -8.88 -22.30
N TYR A 339 9.36 -9.24 -22.09
CA TYR A 339 9.94 -9.38 -20.77
C TYR A 339 10.19 -8.03 -20.12
N LYS A 340 9.97 -7.97 -18.82
CA LYS A 340 10.20 -6.81 -17.96
C LYS A 340 11.27 -7.11 -16.94
N TYR A 341 12.06 -6.10 -16.63
CA TYR A 341 13.06 -6.13 -15.58
C TYR A 341 13.09 -4.79 -14.87
N SER A 342 13.25 -4.80 -13.56
CA SER A 342 13.64 -3.64 -12.76
C SER A 342 14.49 -4.10 -11.58
N HIS A 343 15.37 -3.22 -11.10
CA HIS A 343 16.13 -3.46 -9.88
C HIS A 343 16.47 -2.13 -9.21
N SER A 344 16.13 -1.98 -7.95
CA SER A 344 16.42 -0.77 -7.18
C SER A 344 16.94 -1.10 -5.80
N GLU A 345 17.92 -0.33 -5.35
CA GLU A 345 18.55 -0.44 -4.04
C GLU A 345 18.47 0.90 -3.31
N ARG A 346 18.20 0.88 -2.02
CA ARG A 346 18.28 2.03 -1.11
C ARG A 346 19.16 1.69 0.08
N TYR A 347 20.09 2.57 0.40
CA TYR A 347 20.86 2.60 1.64
C TYR A 347 20.42 3.85 2.39
N ALA A 348 19.96 3.69 3.62
CA ALA A 348 19.51 4.81 4.44
C ALA A 348 20.22 4.84 5.80
N ALA A 349 20.48 6.06 6.26
CA ALA A 349 20.97 6.35 7.60
C ALA A 349 20.16 7.49 8.19
N GLU A 350 19.65 7.32 9.39
CA GLU A 350 18.87 8.35 10.09
C GLU A 350 19.30 8.43 11.55
N GLU A 351 19.42 9.66 12.04
CA GLU A 351 19.60 9.98 13.45
C GLU A 351 18.43 10.84 13.93
N THR A 352 17.86 10.47 15.06
CA THR A 352 16.80 11.23 15.73
C THR A 352 17.24 11.51 17.18
N LEU A 353 17.26 12.78 17.55
CA LEU A 353 17.53 13.26 18.89
C LEU A 353 16.27 13.83 19.50
N ASN A 354 15.93 13.44 20.71
CA ASN A 354 14.77 13.98 21.43
C ASN A 354 15.19 14.41 22.83
N LYS A 355 14.70 15.58 23.26
CA LYS A 355 14.93 16.11 24.60
C LYS A 355 13.73 16.91 25.10
N GLN A 356 13.32 16.62 26.33
CA GLN A 356 12.39 17.45 27.08
C GLN A 356 13.14 18.60 27.75
N ILE A 357 12.73 19.82 27.52
CA ILE A 357 13.25 21.05 28.17
C ILE A 357 12.07 21.83 28.69
N GLU A 358 11.82 21.79 30.00
CA GLU A 358 10.64 22.40 30.63
C GLU A 358 9.34 21.96 29.93
N ASN A 359 8.61 22.89 29.34
CA ASN A 359 7.36 22.61 28.63
C ASN A 359 7.53 22.36 27.12
N HIS A 360 8.79 22.24 26.63
CA HIS A 360 9.15 21.96 25.24
C HIS A 360 9.62 20.53 25.08
N ASN A 361 9.02 19.76 24.17
CA ASN A 361 9.55 18.48 23.72
C ASN A 361 10.16 18.64 22.32
N LEU A 362 11.49 18.76 22.30
CA LEU A 362 12.23 19.04 21.07
C LEU A 362 12.70 17.74 20.42
N THR A 363 12.38 17.58 19.15
CA THR A 363 12.86 16.49 18.30
C THR A 363 13.63 17.08 17.13
N PHE A 364 14.90 16.68 16.99
CA PHE A 364 15.73 16.99 15.83
C PHE A 364 16.11 15.71 15.12
N GLY A 365 16.06 15.73 13.79
CA GLY A 365 16.49 14.57 13.01
C GLY A 365 17.24 14.97 11.75
N MET A 366 18.11 14.04 11.32
CA MET A 366 18.78 14.11 10.04
C MET A 366 18.74 12.75 9.35
N SER A 367 18.63 12.77 8.04
CA SER A 367 18.67 11.54 7.23
C SER A 367 19.49 11.71 5.97
N TYR A 368 20.10 10.61 5.55
CA TYR A 368 20.79 10.45 4.29
C TYR A 368 20.33 9.16 3.62
N GLU A 369 19.98 9.25 2.35
CA GLU A 369 19.62 8.09 1.54
C GLU A 369 20.40 8.11 0.25
N SER A 370 20.84 6.94 -0.20
CA SER A 370 21.52 6.73 -1.47
C SER A 370 20.86 5.60 -2.24
N PHE A 371 20.54 5.88 -3.48
CA PHE A 371 19.77 4.99 -4.35
C PHE A 371 20.56 4.60 -5.58
N LYS A 372 20.34 3.36 -6.03
CA LYS A 372 20.71 2.89 -7.37
C LYS A 372 19.48 2.22 -7.97
N SER A 373 19.17 2.51 -9.20
CA SER A 373 17.98 1.96 -9.86
C SER A 373 18.22 1.69 -11.32
N THR A 374 17.75 0.54 -11.76
CA THR A 374 17.38 0.25 -13.13
C THR A 374 15.85 0.26 -13.17
N PRO A 375 15.22 1.35 -13.62
CA PRO A 375 13.75 1.45 -13.70
C PRO A 375 13.18 0.33 -14.57
N MET A 376 11.90 0.01 -14.38
CA MET A 376 11.25 -1.03 -15.18
C MET A 376 11.45 -0.78 -16.68
N THR A 377 12.00 -1.79 -17.34
CA THR A 377 12.36 -1.73 -18.75
C THR A 377 11.13 -1.67 -19.66
N ILE A 378 11.35 -1.30 -20.89
CA ILE A 378 10.41 -1.57 -21.99
C ILE A 378 10.23 -3.10 -22.15
N ASP A 379 9.29 -3.51 -23.01
CA ASP A 379 9.10 -4.91 -23.36
C ASP A 379 10.32 -5.44 -24.14
N LEU A 380 11.08 -6.34 -23.50
CA LEU A 380 12.32 -6.89 -24.01
C LEU A 380 12.09 -8.21 -24.74
N ALA A 381 12.93 -8.51 -25.71
CA ALA A 381 12.88 -9.77 -26.47
C ALA A 381 13.35 -10.99 -25.66
N THR A 382 14.13 -10.78 -24.60
CA THR A 382 14.71 -11.84 -23.74
C THR A 382 14.48 -11.54 -22.27
N PRO A 383 14.41 -12.58 -21.41
CA PRO A 383 14.19 -12.39 -19.97
C PRO A 383 15.39 -11.78 -19.23
N SER A 384 16.57 -11.76 -19.82
CA SER A 384 17.80 -11.26 -19.21
C SER A 384 18.23 -9.94 -19.83
N ILE A 385 18.79 -9.04 -19.00
CA ILE A 385 19.39 -7.77 -19.43
C ILE A 385 20.90 -7.88 -19.69
N SER A 386 21.44 -9.10 -19.78
CA SER A 386 22.85 -9.32 -20.11
C SER A 386 23.09 -9.31 -21.62
N GLY A 387 24.11 -8.59 -22.08
CA GLY A 387 24.47 -8.47 -23.48
C GLY A 387 23.67 -7.41 -24.25
N THR A 388 23.55 -7.54 -25.56
CA THR A 388 22.73 -6.65 -26.38
C THR A 388 21.26 -6.98 -26.23
N ILE A 389 20.47 -5.99 -25.87
CA ILE A 389 19.05 -6.14 -25.51
C ILE A 389 18.22 -5.50 -26.62
N TYR A 390 17.17 -6.19 -27.03
CA TYR A 390 16.30 -5.76 -28.12
C TYR A 390 14.85 -5.55 -27.63
N PHE A 391 14.12 -4.65 -28.30
CA PHE A 391 12.66 -4.57 -28.15
C PHE A 391 12.00 -5.89 -28.53
N ALA A 392 10.95 -6.28 -27.81
CA ALA A 392 10.18 -7.48 -28.11
C ALA A 392 9.70 -7.47 -29.58
N GLY A 393 9.92 -8.58 -30.28
CA GLY A 393 9.53 -8.72 -31.69
C GLY A 393 10.37 -7.93 -32.72
N SER A 394 11.52 -7.38 -32.33
CA SER A 394 12.39 -6.60 -33.22
C SER A 394 13.87 -6.92 -33.06
N THR A 395 14.69 -6.36 -33.95
CA THR A 395 16.17 -6.39 -33.91
C THR A 395 16.75 -5.03 -33.49
N ILE A 396 15.93 -4.11 -33.00
CA ILE A 396 16.33 -2.78 -32.55
C ILE A 396 16.74 -2.86 -31.09
N GLU A 397 17.89 -2.29 -30.75
CA GLU A 397 18.40 -2.23 -29.39
C GLU A 397 17.48 -1.40 -28.50
N ALA A 398 17.13 -1.96 -27.33
CA ALA A 398 16.33 -1.30 -26.31
C ALA A 398 17.24 -0.54 -25.32
N PRO A 399 16.94 0.71 -24.96
CA PRO A 399 17.71 1.44 -23.97
C PRO A 399 17.44 0.92 -22.56
N ILE A 400 18.50 0.76 -21.77
CA ILE A 400 18.43 0.45 -20.33
C ILE A 400 19.02 1.62 -19.59
N TYR A 401 18.28 2.12 -18.60
CA TYR A 401 18.72 3.21 -17.74
C TYR A 401 19.30 2.66 -16.43
N HIS A 402 20.45 3.21 -16.04
CA HIS A 402 21.06 2.99 -14.73
C HIS A 402 21.21 4.33 -14.05
N ILE A 403 20.51 4.52 -12.93
CA ILE A 403 20.34 5.82 -12.31
C ILE A 403 20.82 5.75 -10.86
N THR A 404 21.51 6.79 -10.44
CA THR A 404 21.92 6.96 -9.04
C THR A 404 21.52 8.34 -8.56
N TRP A 405 21.01 8.42 -7.31
CA TRP A 405 20.74 9.71 -6.69
C TRP A 405 20.86 9.60 -5.16
N ASN A 406 20.82 10.72 -4.49
CA ASN A 406 20.82 10.79 -3.05
C ASN A 406 19.84 11.85 -2.55
N ASN A 407 19.30 11.60 -1.36
CA ASN A 407 18.47 12.52 -0.61
C ASN A 407 19.16 12.84 0.71
N LYS A 408 19.02 14.09 1.16
CA LYS A 408 19.48 14.58 2.45
C LYS A 408 18.38 15.37 3.09
N ALA A 409 18.13 15.15 4.38
CA ALA A 409 17.11 15.90 5.07
C ALA A 409 17.52 16.30 6.48
N LEU A 410 16.93 17.42 6.91
CA LEU A 410 16.97 17.88 8.30
C LEU A 410 15.52 18.19 8.70
N TYR A 411 15.12 17.78 9.90
CA TYR A 411 13.83 18.15 10.46
C TYR A 411 13.96 18.58 11.92
N LEU A 412 13.07 19.47 12.33
CA LEU A 412 12.92 19.97 13.68
C LEU A 412 11.44 19.97 14.04
N GLN A 413 11.11 19.50 15.22
CA GLN A 413 9.79 19.59 15.81
C GLN A 413 9.91 20.09 17.24
N ASP A 414 9.03 21.02 17.63
CA ASP A 414 8.82 21.48 19.00
C ASP A 414 7.37 21.25 19.39
N GLN A 415 7.13 20.54 20.47
CA GLN A 415 5.83 20.36 21.09
C GLN A 415 5.81 21.13 22.39
N ILE A 416 5.03 22.22 22.40
CA ILE A 416 4.96 23.18 23.50
C ILE A 416 3.71 22.90 24.32
N THR A 417 3.85 22.47 25.53
CA THR A 417 2.74 22.22 26.47
C THR A 417 2.47 23.47 27.28
N PHE A 418 1.32 24.13 27.05
CA PHE A 418 0.94 25.33 27.81
C PHE A 418 0.32 24.98 29.16
N ASN A 419 -0.45 23.91 29.21
CA ASN A 419 -1.04 23.32 30.39
C ASN A 419 -1.46 21.88 30.10
N ASP A 420 -2.04 21.18 31.06
CA ASP A 420 -2.42 19.75 30.94
C ASP A 420 -3.36 19.45 29.76
N ASN A 421 -4.05 20.47 29.23
CA ASN A 421 -5.07 20.29 28.20
C ASN A 421 -4.70 20.95 26.86
N LEU A 422 -3.69 21.82 26.80
CA LEU A 422 -3.39 22.62 25.59
C LEU A 422 -1.94 22.46 25.16
N GLN A 423 -1.74 22.02 23.94
CA GLN A 423 -0.43 21.85 23.31
C GLN A 423 -0.40 22.48 21.92
N LEU A 424 0.74 23.04 21.55
CA LEU A 424 1.07 23.51 20.19
C LEU A 424 2.24 22.70 19.65
N SER A 425 2.08 22.10 18.48
CA SER A 425 3.18 21.45 17.78
C SER A 425 3.58 22.24 16.55
N LEU A 426 4.87 22.57 16.45
CA LEU A 426 5.51 23.26 15.33
C LEU A 426 6.56 22.33 14.75
N ALA A 427 6.50 22.07 13.45
CA ALA A 427 7.50 21.22 12.81
C ALA A 427 7.83 21.69 11.40
N GLY A 428 9.05 21.44 10.97
CA GLY A 428 9.51 21.71 9.62
C GLY A 428 10.60 20.75 9.18
N ARG A 429 10.54 20.33 7.92
CA ARG A 429 11.53 19.48 7.28
C ARG A 429 12.00 20.09 5.98
N TYR A 430 13.30 20.11 5.78
CA TYR A 430 13.94 20.47 4.53
C TYR A 430 14.61 19.25 3.93
N ASP A 431 14.21 18.91 2.71
CA ASP A 431 14.79 17.82 1.92
C ASP A 431 15.54 18.38 0.71
N ARG A 432 16.67 17.78 0.37
CA ARG A 432 17.43 18.03 -0.84
C ARG A 432 17.77 16.74 -1.56
N SER A 433 17.18 16.56 -2.72
CA SER A 433 17.44 15.44 -3.63
C SER A 433 18.32 15.90 -4.79
N SER A 434 19.24 15.02 -5.20
CA SER A 434 19.99 15.21 -6.45
C SER A 434 19.16 14.87 -7.71
N SER A 435 17.99 14.25 -7.54
CA SER A 435 17.09 13.86 -8.63
C SER A 435 16.01 14.89 -8.96
N TYR A 436 15.40 15.56 -7.95
CA TYR A 436 14.24 16.42 -8.15
C TYR A 436 14.34 17.77 -7.42
N GLY A 437 15.50 18.09 -6.82
CA GLY A 437 15.73 19.37 -6.17
C GLY A 437 15.35 19.38 -4.69
N SER A 438 14.84 20.51 -4.19
CA SER A 438 14.58 20.71 -2.76
C SER A 438 13.11 20.97 -2.47
N THR A 439 12.67 20.51 -1.29
CA THR A 439 11.34 20.76 -0.74
C THR A 439 11.43 21.22 0.71
N PHE A 440 10.44 22.00 1.15
CA PHE A 440 10.25 22.38 2.55
C PHE A 440 8.82 22.09 2.96
N ASN A 441 8.64 21.29 4.02
CA ASN A 441 7.35 20.78 4.46
C ASN A 441 7.11 21.16 5.92
N PRO A 442 6.31 22.20 6.19
CA PRO A 442 5.91 22.58 7.54
C PRO A 442 4.69 21.82 8.02
N ARG A 443 4.56 21.68 9.35
CA ARG A 443 3.34 21.26 10.05
C ARG A 443 3.11 22.13 11.28
N LEU A 444 1.86 22.53 11.48
CA LEU A 444 1.38 23.25 12.65
C LEU A 444 0.16 22.49 13.19
N ALA A 445 0.12 22.20 14.48
CA ALA A 445 -1.04 21.62 15.11
C ALA A 445 -1.31 22.26 16.48
N LEU A 446 -2.53 22.76 16.65
CA LEU A 446 -3.04 23.22 17.95
C LEU A 446 -3.98 22.13 18.48
N ILE A 447 -3.68 21.63 19.66
CA ILE A 447 -4.33 20.47 20.24
C ILE A 447 -4.88 20.85 21.62
N TYR A 448 -6.19 20.65 21.80
CA TYR A 448 -6.84 20.68 23.08
C TYR A 448 -7.35 19.27 23.40
N ALA A 449 -6.95 18.75 24.55
CA ALA A 449 -7.38 17.43 25.01
C ALA A 449 -7.66 17.43 26.51
N ASN A 450 -8.76 16.81 26.88
CA ASN A 450 -9.07 16.44 28.27
C ASN A 450 -9.61 14.99 28.28
N ASP A 451 -10.05 14.50 29.42
CA ASP A 451 -10.51 13.11 29.55
C ASP A 451 -11.68 12.74 28.63
N THR A 452 -12.47 13.68 28.15
CA THR A 452 -13.69 13.42 27.36
C THR A 452 -13.63 13.93 25.92
N VAL A 453 -12.83 14.97 25.67
CA VAL A 453 -12.81 15.65 24.37
C VAL A 453 -11.38 15.90 23.92
N THR A 454 -11.08 15.53 22.69
CA THR A 454 -9.86 15.92 21.99
C THR A 454 -10.22 16.70 20.73
N GLN A 455 -9.63 17.88 20.56
CA GLN A 455 -9.79 18.73 19.38
C GLN A 455 -8.42 19.04 18.80
N LYS A 456 -8.31 18.95 17.48
CA LYS A 456 -7.07 19.27 16.75
C LYS A 456 -7.37 20.17 15.57
N LEU A 457 -6.60 21.27 15.46
CA LEU A 457 -6.52 22.07 14.25
C LEU A 457 -5.15 21.88 13.65
N ILE A 458 -5.09 21.37 12.41
CA ILE A 458 -3.84 20.92 11.80
C ILE A 458 -3.69 21.60 10.43
N TYR A 459 -2.50 22.16 10.20
CA TYR A 459 -2.01 22.52 8.89
C TYR A 459 -0.77 21.70 8.59
N SER A 460 -0.73 21.07 7.43
CA SER A 460 0.44 20.27 7.00
C SER A 460 0.68 20.38 5.50
N GLN A 461 1.94 20.24 5.11
CA GLN A 461 2.33 20.08 3.72
C GLN A 461 3.02 18.75 3.53
N GLY A 462 2.83 18.18 2.34
CA GLY A 462 3.50 16.96 1.93
C GLY A 462 3.92 17.02 0.47
N TYR A 463 4.79 16.10 0.09
CA TYR A 463 5.18 15.93 -1.29
C TYR A 463 5.36 14.47 -1.65
N LEU A 464 5.06 14.15 -2.92
CA LEU A 464 5.36 12.87 -3.55
C LEU A 464 6.53 13.08 -4.50
N ALA A 465 7.59 12.32 -4.33
CA ALA A 465 8.72 12.36 -5.24
C ALA A 465 8.34 11.70 -6.58
N PRO A 466 8.76 12.25 -7.74
CA PRO A 466 8.59 11.56 -9.00
C PRO A 466 9.43 10.28 -8.98
N SER A 467 8.78 9.13 -9.10
CA SER A 467 9.46 7.85 -9.11
C SER A 467 10.32 7.67 -10.37
N ASN A 468 11.32 6.81 -10.29
CA ASN A 468 12.12 6.48 -11.47
C ASN A 468 11.29 5.81 -12.55
N TYR A 469 10.28 5.04 -12.16
CA TYR A 469 9.30 4.52 -13.08
C TYR A 469 8.58 5.63 -13.86
N GLN A 470 8.10 6.68 -13.21
CA GLN A 470 7.47 7.81 -13.88
C GLN A 470 8.44 8.56 -14.78
N LYS A 471 9.68 8.81 -14.31
CA LYS A 471 10.70 9.58 -15.03
C LYS A 471 11.25 8.84 -16.26
N TYR A 472 11.46 7.54 -16.15
CA TYR A 472 12.26 6.76 -17.14
C TYR A 472 11.49 5.63 -17.83
N LYS A 473 10.22 5.43 -17.48
CA LYS A 473 9.38 4.44 -18.16
C LYS A 473 9.27 4.77 -19.63
N ILE A 474 9.66 3.81 -20.45
CA ILE A 474 9.54 3.83 -21.90
C ILE A 474 8.59 2.72 -22.31
N TYR A 475 7.67 2.99 -23.20
CA TYR A 475 6.88 1.97 -23.90
C TYR A 475 6.21 2.57 -25.12
N GLY A 476 5.79 1.73 -26.05
CA GLY A 476 5.10 2.19 -27.25
C GLY A 476 4.26 1.08 -27.86
N THR A 477 3.53 1.42 -28.92
CA THR A 477 2.94 0.42 -29.78
C THR A 477 4.06 -0.40 -30.43
N PRO A 478 3.81 -1.68 -30.78
CA PRO A 478 4.85 -2.51 -31.37
C PRO A 478 5.43 -1.86 -32.62
N LEU A 479 6.72 -2.06 -32.81
CA LEU A 479 7.37 -1.65 -34.03
C LEU A 479 6.76 -2.42 -35.20
N GLN A 480 6.12 -1.69 -36.11
CA GLN A 480 5.45 -2.23 -37.28
C GLN A 480 6.27 -1.91 -38.52
N PRO A 481 6.14 -2.69 -39.63
CA PRO A 481 6.68 -2.29 -40.91
C PRO A 481 6.19 -0.88 -41.25
N ASN A 482 7.13 -0.02 -41.62
CA ASN A 482 6.84 1.37 -41.98
C ASN A 482 6.04 1.46 -43.28
N THR A 483 4.93 2.15 -43.26
CA THR A 483 4.07 2.39 -44.44
C THR A 483 4.10 3.83 -44.92
N LEU A 484 4.87 4.71 -44.28
CA LEU A 484 4.92 6.14 -44.56
C LEU A 484 5.88 6.50 -45.71
N GLY A 485 6.79 5.59 -46.07
CA GLY A 485 7.71 5.79 -47.19
C GLY A 485 8.82 6.82 -46.94
N ASP A 486 9.12 7.10 -45.68
CA ASP A 486 10.10 8.10 -45.21
C ASP A 486 11.53 7.56 -45.09
N GLY A 487 11.75 6.29 -45.47
CA GLY A 487 13.04 5.63 -45.50
C GLY A 487 13.38 4.79 -44.28
N ASN A 488 12.58 4.85 -43.20
CA ASN A 488 12.72 3.97 -42.03
C ASN A 488 12.07 2.61 -42.30
N THR A 489 12.61 1.56 -41.68
CA THR A 489 12.06 0.19 -41.77
C THR A 489 10.84 0.01 -40.90
N TYR A 490 10.81 0.68 -39.77
CA TYR A 490 9.75 0.54 -38.75
C TYR A 490 9.00 1.83 -38.49
N GLN A 491 7.79 1.72 -38.00
CA GLN A 491 7.00 2.80 -37.39
C GLN A 491 6.39 2.37 -36.07
N THR A 492 6.12 3.34 -35.18
CA THR A 492 5.33 3.17 -33.98
C THR A 492 4.32 4.29 -33.87
N ASP A 493 3.04 3.95 -33.65
CA ASP A 493 1.96 4.92 -33.61
C ASP A 493 2.06 5.86 -32.40
N ARG A 494 2.40 5.30 -31.23
CA ARG A 494 2.53 6.04 -29.99
C ARG A 494 3.71 5.52 -29.17
N TYR A 495 4.58 6.42 -28.76
CA TYR A 495 5.78 6.07 -28.03
C TYR A 495 5.94 6.96 -26.78
N ARG A 496 5.98 6.36 -25.61
CA ARG A 496 6.26 7.07 -24.36
C ARG A 496 7.77 7.21 -24.19
N VAL A 497 8.18 8.42 -23.87
CA VAL A 497 9.56 8.82 -23.66
C VAL A 497 9.83 9.16 -22.21
N ALA A 498 11.08 9.05 -21.80
CA ALA A 498 11.54 9.46 -20.50
C ALA A 498 11.43 10.98 -20.31
N ASN A 499 11.05 11.42 -19.10
CA ASN A 499 11.12 12.82 -18.66
C ASN A 499 11.86 12.90 -17.32
N PRO A 500 13.19 13.09 -17.32
CA PRO A 500 13.98 13.19 -16.09
C PRO A 500 13.71 14.48 -15.28
N ASP A 501 13.08 15.51 -15.88
CA ASP A 501 12.89 16.84 -15.29
C ASP A 501 11.59 16.95 -14.47
N LEU A 502 10.88 15.85 -14.21
CA LEU A 502 9.70 15.83 -13.37
C LEU A 502 10.00 16.38 -11.97
N LYS A 503 9.06 17.19 -11.47
CA LYS A 503 9.10 17.81 -10.14
C LYS A 503 8.22 17.01 -9.17
N PRO A 504 8.46 17.15 -7.84
CA PRO A 504 7.56 16.58 -6.85
C PRO A 504 6.15 17.16 -6.93
N GLU A 505 5.15 16.30 -6.80
CA GLU A 505 3.78 16.70 -6.50
C GLU A 505 3.73 17.29 -5.09
N LYS A 506 2.86 18.26 -4.84
CA LYS A 506 2.79 18.97 -3.55
C LYS A 506 1.37 19.05 -3.05
N SER A 507 1.17 18.77 -1.76
CA SER A 507 -0.11 18.96 -1.08
C SER A 507 -0.02 19.97 0.04
N LYS A 508 -1.14 20.71 0.25
CA LYS A 508 -1.41 21.48 1.45
C LYS A 508 -2.72 21.02 2.02
N ASN A 509 -2.71 20.66 3.29
CA ASN A 509 -3.87 20.14 3.99
C ASN A 509 -4.22 20.99 5.19
N TYR A 510 -5.51 21.26 5.35
CA TYR A 510 -6.12 21.89 6.53
C TYR A 510 -7.12 20.88 7.10
N GLU A 511 -7.02 20.61 8.39
CA GLU A 511 -7.80 19.58 9.04
C GLU A 511 -8.30 20.02 10.41
N TYR A 512 -9.52 19.64 10.73
CA TYR A 512 -10.11 19.74 12.05
C TYR A 512 -10.60 18.38 12.48
N ASP A 513 -10.11 17.91 13.64
CA ASP A 513 -10.53 16.67 14.25
C ASP A 513 -11.19 16.93 15.61
N LEU A 514 -12.25 16.17 15.89
CA LEU A 514 -12.95 16.15 17.16
C LEU A 514 -13.21 14.71 17.55
N ASP A 515 -12.64 14.26 18.67
CA ASP A 515 -12.94 12.98 19.29
C ASP A 515 -13.66 13.25 20.62
N VAL A 516 -14.79 12.57 20.84
CA VAL A 516 -15.62 12.71 22.05
C VAL A 516 -15.88 11.33 22.66
N ILE A 517 -15.45 11.14 23.88
CA ILE A 517 -15.83 9.99 24.70
C ILE A 517 -17.22 10.26 25.27
N LEU A 518 -18.20 9.49 24.84
CA LEU A 518 -19.59 9.60 25.27
C LEU A 518 -19.83 8.85 26.59
N SER A 519 -19.11 7.75 26.77
CA SER A 519 -19.11 6.92 27.99
C SER A 519 -17.77 6.18 28.09
N GLN A 520 -17.56 5.41 29.14
CA GLN A 520 -16.38 4.54 29.26
C GLN A 520 -16.23 3.57 28.06
N ASN A 521 -17.32 3.28 27.37
CA ASN A 521 -17.39 2.27 26.35
C ASN A 521 -17.73 2.83 24.95
N ASP A 522 -18.06 4.11 24.81
CA ASP A 522 -18.54 4.69 23.55
C ASP A 522 -17.80 5.95 23.18
N GLN A 523 -17.37 6.02 21.95
CA GLN A 523 -16.68 7.17 21.34
C GLN A 523 -17.29 7.54 20.00
N ILE A 524 -17.37 8.83 19.72
CA ILE A 524 -17.66 9.38 18.41
C ILE A 524 -16.50 10.29 17.97
N SER A 525 -16.13 10.19 16.69
CA SER A 525 -15.06 10.97 16.09
C SER A 525 -15.57 11.68 14.83
N PHE A 526 -15.14 12.91 14.64
CA PHE A 526 -15.39 13.69 13.43
C PHE A 526 -14.07 14.21 12.90
N SER A 527 -13.90 14.17 11.57
CA SER A 527 -12.79 14.80 10.86
C SER A 527 -13.32 15.61 9.71
N LEU A 528 -12.83 16.82 9.52
CA LEU A 528 -13.08 17.65 8.34
C LEU A 528 -11.74 18.00 7.72
N TYR A 529 -11.63 17.91 6.41
CA TYR A 529 -10.38 18.17 5.71
C TYR A 529 -10.60 18.92 4.39
N TYR A 530 -9.60 19.74 4.04
CA TYR A 530 -9.50 20.44 2.77
C TYR A 530 -8.06 20.40 2.29
N SER A 531 -7.84 19.87 1.10
CA SER A 531 -6.51 19.70 0.50
C SER A 531 -6.44 20.35 -0.88
N THR A 532 -5.33 21.02 -1.16
CA THR A 532 -4.96 21.44 -2.51
C THR A 532 -3.72 20.69 -2.96
N ILE A 533 -3.77 20.13 -4.16
CA ILE A 533 -2.69 19.33 -4.74
C ILE A 533 -2.24 20.01 -6.03
N LYS A 534 -0.94 20.19 -6.17
CA LYS A 534 -0.32 20.84 -7.34
C LYS A 534 0.79 19.99 -7.91
N ASP A 535 1.12 20.27 -9.17
CA ASP A 535 2.18 19.60 -9.91
C ASP A 535 1.93 18.06 -10.02
N ILE A 536 0.67 17.60 -9.99
CA ILE A 536 0.33 16.17 -10.15
C ILE A 536 0.85 15.66 -11.50
N ILE A 537 1.49 14.50 -11.49
CA ILE A 537 2.14 13.92 -12.67
C ILE A 537 1.09 13.19 -13.50
N SER A 538 0.78 13.74 -14.69
CA SER A 538 0.11 13.00 -15.75
C SER A 538 1.06 11.98 -16.35
N ASN A 539 0.57 10.79 -16.67
CA ASN A 539 1.43 9.73 -17.20
C ASN A 539 1.59 9.79 -18.73
N GLU A 540 0.73 10.48 -19.45
CA GLU A 540 0.69 10.48 -20.91
C GLU A 540 0.25 11.82 -21.50
N GLU A 541 1.15 12.80 -21.44
CA GLU A 541 0.99 14.09 -22.13
C GLU A 541 1.61 14.03 -23.52
N ASP A 542 0.98 14.67 -24.49
CA ASP A 542 1.57 14.87 -25.81
C ASP A 542 2.79 15.77 -25.73
N LEU A 543 3.89 15.32 -26.32
CA LEU A 543 5.16 16.04 -26.35
C LEU A 543 5.55 16.41 -27.79
N PRO A 544 4.79 17.33 -28.45
CA PRO A 544 4.91 17.57 -29.90
C PRO A 544 6.24 18.19 -30.33
N ASN A 545 7.01 18.77 -29.40
CA ASN A 545 8.22 19.53 -29.71
C ASN A 545 9.53 18.81 -29.34
N GLN A 546 9.47 17.57 -28.88
CA GLN A 546 10.66 16.81 -28.53
C GLN A 546 10.96 15.80 -29.63
N ILE A 547 12.20 15.81 -30.11
CA ILE A 547 12.68 14.86 -31.11
C ILE A 547 13.20 13.64 -30.34
N TYR A 548 12.51 12.53 -30.49
CA TYR A 548 12.93 11.25 -29.93
C TYR A 548 13.45 10.39 -31.04
N PHE A 549 14.51 9.67 -30.76
CA PHE A 549 15.19 8.85 -31.78
C PHE A 549 15.18 7.38 -31.34
N ILE A 550 14.50 6.57 -32.14
CA ILE A 550 14.71 5.13 -32.20
C ILE A 550 15.34 4.86 -33.56
N PRO A 551 16.49 4.18 -33.64
CA PRO A 551 17.12 3.87 -34.92
C PRO A 551 16.14 3.22 -35.90
N ASP A 552 16.17 3.65 -37.15
CA ASP A 552 15.36 3.07 -38.25
C ASP A 552 13.86 2.99 -37.99
N THR A 553 13.33 3.95 -37.15
CA THR A 553 11.92 3.95 -36.73
C THR A 553 11.30 5.34 -36.78
N THR A 554 10.13 5.45 -37.39
CA THR A 554 9.31 6.65 -37.36
C THR A 554 8.33 6.62 -36.15
N ILE A 555 8.43 7.59 -35.27
CA ILE A 555 7.52 7.79 -34.13
C ILE A 555 6.43 8.76 -34.59
N ILE A 556 5.16 8.28 -34.66
CA ILE A 556 4.03 9.11 -35.10
C ILE A 556 3.62 10.07 -34.00
N GLN A 557 3.50 9.59 -32.76
CA GLN A 557 3.15 10.40 -31.60
C GLN A 557 4.09 10.09 -30.44
N ALA A 558 4.75 11.11 -29.93
CA ALA A 558 5.52 11.00 -28.68
C ALA A 558 4.71 11.51 -27.51
N VAL A 559 4.66 10.74 -26.43
CA VAL A 559 4.02 11.10 -25.16
C VAL A 559 5.00 10.94 -24.01
N GLY A 560 4.71 11.58 -22.88
CA GLY A 560 5.56 11.45 -21.70
C GLY A 560 4.84 11.84 -20.43
N ALA A 561 5.46 11.61 -19.28
CA ALA A 561 4.94 12.12 -18.02
C ALA A 561 5.22 13.63 -17.90
N ALA A 562 4.28 14.40 -17.34
CA ALA A 562 4.41 15.83 -17.10
C ALA A 562 3.70 16.26 -15.82
N ASN A 563 4.18 17.30 -15.16
CA ASN A 563 3.49 17.93 -14.03
C ASN A 563 2.43 18.92 -14.58
N SER A 564 1.24 18.44 -14.89
CA SER A 564 0.22 19.19 -15.64
C SER A 564 -1.13 19.30 -14.94
N ILE A 565 -1.32 18.65 -13.80
CA ILE A 565 -2.62 18.50 -13.16
C ILE A 565 -2.61 19.21 -11.79
N GLU A 566 -3.71 19.90 -11.46
CA GLU A 566 -4.01 20.39 -10.12
C GLU A 566 -5.31 19.77 -9.60
N ALA A 567 -5.45 19.63 -8.28
CA ALA A 567 -6.67 19.12 -7.68
C ALA A 567 -7.00 19.83 -6.37
N ILE A 568 -8.29 19.89 -6.08
CA ILE A 568 -8.84 20.28 -4.79
C ILE A 568 -9.66 19.11 -4.29
N VAL A 569 -9.42 18.71 -3.04
CA VAL A 569 -10.14 17.60 -2.39
C VAL A 569 -10.61 18.09 -1.03
N TYR A 570 -11.87 17.83 -0.70
CA TYR A 570 -12.43 18.15 0.61
C TYR A 570 -13.44 17.09 1.03
N GLY A 571 -13.61 16.96 2.33
CA GLY A 571 -14.55 15.98 2.84
C GLY A 571 -14.58 15.92 4.35
N GLY A 572 -15.20 14.87 4.86
CA GLY A 572 -15.27 14.59 6.28
C GLY A 572 -15.62 13.15 6.58
N ASP A 573 -15.19 12.71 7.74
CA ASP A 573 -15.43 11.38 8.27
C ASP A 573 -16.17 11.47 9.59
N ILE A 574 -17.12 10.57 9.82
CA ILE A 574 -17.77 10.34 11.11
C ILE A 574 -17.53 8.88 11.47
N SER A 575 -17.03 8.65 12.67
CA SER A 575 -16.78 7.30 13.18
C SER A 575 -17.42 7.15 14.56
N TYR A 576 -18.10 6.05 14.77
CA TYR A 576 -18.62 5.65 16.07
C TYR A 576 -18.12 4.26 16.42
N GLN A 577 -17.64 4.07 17.62
CA GLN A 577 -17.26 2.75 18.13
C GLN A 577 -17.72 2.62 19.58
N GLY A 578 -18.09 1.40 19.92
CA GLY A 578 -18.56 1.13 21.26
C GLY A 578 -18.43 -0.34 21.65
N HIS A 579 -18.62 -0.56 22.95
CA HIS A 579 -18.62 -1.87 23.57
C HIS A 579 -19.70 -1.98 24.63
N SER A 580 -20.44 -3.08 24.62
CA SER A 580 -21.50 -3.34 25.62
C SER A 580 -21.29 -4.70 26.25
N TYR A 581 -21.29 -4.73 27.58
CA TYR A 581 -21.15 -5.94 28.39
C TYR A 581 -22.49 -6.42 28.88
N PHE A 582 -22.78 -7.70 28.68
CA PHE A 582 -23.98 -8.37 29.15
C PHE A 582 -23.62 -9.63 29.96
N PRO A 583 -24.48 -10.13 30.86
CA PRO A 583 -24.22 -11.39 31.55
C PRO A 583 -24.03 -12.55 30.56
N GLY A 584 -22.78 -13.04 30.42
CA GLY A 584 -22.43 -14.18 29.60
C GLY A 584 -22.03 -13.89 28.16
N TYR A 585 -22.11 -12.64 27.66
CA TYR A 585 -21.63 -12.23 26.34
C TYR A 585 -21.29 -10.75 26.32
N ASP A 586 -20.48 -10.36 25.38
CA ASP A 586 -20.18 -8.95 25.08
C ASP A 586 -20.28 -8.66 23.59
N VAL A 587 -20.50 -7.41 23.26
CA VAL A 587 -20.66 -6.94 21.88
C VAL A 587 -19.81 -5.69 21.68
N SER A 588 -18.84 -5.75 20.77
CA SER A 588 -18.21 -4.55 20.23
C SER A 588 -18.87 -4.18 18.90
N TYR A 589 -18.98 -2.89 18.61
CA TYR A 589 -19.62 -2.40 17.39
C TYR A 589 -18.94 -1.13 16.90
N TRP A 590 -19.03 -0.91 15.58
CA TRP A 590 -18.46 0.26 14.93
C TRP A 590 -19.26 0.65 13.70
N ALA A 591 -19.24 1.93 13.38
CA ALA A 591 -19.81 2.47 12.15
C ALA A 591 -18.99 3.67 11.69
N ASN A 592 -18.71 3.73 10.39
CA ASN A 592 -17.96 4.79 9.73
C ASN A 592 -18.76 5.33 8.55
N TYR A 593 -18.88 6.63 8.45
CA TYR A 593 -19.39 7.30 7.28
C TYR A 593 -18.35 8.28 6.77
N SER A 594 -18.07 8.25 5.48
CA SER A 594 -17.14 9.15 4.81
C SER A 594 -17.80 9.87 3.66
N TYR A 595 -17.59 11.16 3.59
CA TYR A 595 -17.92 12.00 2.45
C TYR A 595 -16.65 12.59 1.87
N VAL A 596 -16.48 12.47 0.55
CA VAL A 596 -15.37 13.11 -0.18
C VAL A 596 -15.88 13.67 -1.49
N ASP A 597 -15.44 14.87 -1.80
CA ASP A 597 -15.69 15.53 -3.08
C ASP A 597 -14.47 16.37 -3.48
N GLY A 598 -14.45 16.86 -4.68
CA GLY A 598 -13.34 17.67 -5.17
C GLY A 598 -13.40 17.89 -6.66
N LYS A 599 -12.35 18.53 -7.15
CA LYS A 599 -12.19 18.84 -8.57
C LYS A 599 -10.77 18.56 -9.01
N ILE A 600 -10.64 18.14 -10.25
CA ILE A 600 -9.37 18.03 -10.95
C ILE A 600 -9.40 19.01 -12.11
N ASP A 601 -8.40 19.89 -12.17
CA ASP A 601 -8.11 20.75 -13.30
C ASP A 601 -7.03 20.08 -14.15
N TYR A 602 -7.47 19.54 -15.27
CA TYR A 602 -6.63 18.92 -16.29
C TYR A 602 -6.97 19.58 -17.64
N VAL A 603 -7.15 18.85 -18.71
CA VAL A 603 -7.60 19.42 -20.01
C VAL A 603 -9.00 20.04 -19.90
N TYR A 604 -9.81 19.51 -18.99
CA TYR A 604 -11.15 20.00 -18.62
C TYR A 604 -11.31 19.94 -17.11
N ASP A 605 -12.01 20.90 -16.51
CA ASP A 605 -12.41 20.88 -15.11
C ASP A 605 -13.52 19.85 -14.90
N TYR A 606 -13.31 18.83 -14.07
CA TYR A 606 -14.30 17.81 -13.77
C TYR A 606 -14.24 17.34 -12.31
N ASP A 607 -15.32 16.72 -11.85
CA ASP A 607 -15.43 16.16 -10.49
C ASP A 607 -14.36 15.09 -10.25
N LEU A 608 -13.98 14.92 -9.01
CA LEU A 608 -12.97 13.95 -8.58
C LEU A 608 -13.32 12.54 -9.07
N PRO A 609 -12.53 11.96 -9.97
CA PRO A 609 -12.80 10.62 -10.51
C PRO A 609 -12.30 9.53 -9.59
N TYR A 610 -12.76 8.30 -9.85
CA TYR A 610 -12.34 7.05 -9.18
C TYR A 610 -12.68 6.99 -7.69
N GLN A 611 -13.46 7.94 -7.18
CA GLN A 611 -13.91 8.00 -5.80
C GLN A 611 -15.43 7.94 -5.73
N SER A 612 -15.91 7.21 -4.72
CA SER A 612 -17.31 7.32 -4.31
C SER A 612 -17.45 8.53 -3.39
N LYS A 613 -18.45 9.38 -3.64
CA LYS A 613 -18.72 10.54 -2.79
C LYS A 613 -19.16 10.14 -1.38
N HIS A 614 -19.87 9.04 -1.26
CA HIS A 614 -20.41 8.56 0.03
C HIS A 614 -20.06 7.10 0.24
N VAL A 615 -19.46 6.80 1.37
CA VAL A 615 -19.14 5.44 1.80
C VAL A 615 -19.61 5.25 3.23
N PHE A 616 -20.39 4.19 3.47
CA PHE A 616 -20.79 3.78 4.81
C PHE A 616 -20.27 2.36 5.09
N LYS A 617 -19.69 2.17 6.25
CA LYS A 617 -19.13 0.90 6.69
C LYS A 617 -19.55 0.66 8.12
N SER A 618 -19.93 -0.57 8.45
CA SER A 618 -20.27 -0.91 9.83
C SER A 618 -20.05 -2.39 10.11
N GLY A 619 -19.88 -2.72 11.35
CA GLY A 619 -19.71 -4.08 11.80
C GLY A 619 -19.75 -4.19 13.33
N GLY A 620 -19.62 -5.40 13.79
CA GLY A 620 -19.54 -5.66 15.21
C GLY A 620 -19.05 -7.07 15.47
N THR A 621 -18.65 -7.33 16.72
CA THR A 621 -18.24 -8.66 17.18
C THR A 621 -19.05 -9.04 18.40
N LEU A 622 -19.79 -10.12 18.30
CA LEU A 622 -20.42 -10.79 19.43
C LEU A 622 -19.47 -11.87 19.98
N ARG A 623 -19.07 -11.76 21.24
CA ARG A 623 -18.32 -12.78 21.96
C ARG A 623 -19.24 -13.50 22.94
N TYR A 624 -19.43 -14.79 22.72
CA TYR A 624 -20.26 -15.65 23.54
C TYR A 624 -19.53 -16.96 23.84
N GLN A 625 -19.14 -17.17 25.08
CA GLN A 625 -18.31 -18.30 25.49
C GLN A 625 -17.04 -18.39 24.64
N ASN A 626 -16.86 -19.51 23.91
CA ASN A 626 -15.72 -19.76 23.02
C ASN A 626 -15.95 -19.23 21.58
N TRP A 627 -17.13 -18.67 21.30
CA TRP A 627 -17.51 -18.16 19.99
C TRP A 627 -17.25 -16.67 19.83
N ARG A 628 -16.83 -16.28 18.63
CA ARG A 628 -16.83 -14.91 18.15
C ARG A 628 -17.55 -14.88 16.82
N PHE A 629 -18.44 -13.90 16.63
CA PHE A 629 -19.18 -13.66 15.39
C PHE A 629 -19.04 -12.20 15.00
N SER A 630 -18.49 -11.96 13.83
CA SER A 630 -18.15 -10.60 13.38
C SER A 630 -18.70 -10.35 11.97
N PRO A 631 -19.97 -9.97 11.84
CA PRO A 631 -20.51 -9.45 10.59
C PRO A 631 -19.99 -8.05 10.33
N SER A 632 -19.78 -7.73 9.05
CA SER A 632 -19.51 -6.36 8.57
C SER A 632 -20.20 -6.11 7.25
N CYS A 633 -20.47 -4.84 6.97
CA CYS A 633 -21.02 -4.42 5.68
C CYS A 633 -20.42 -3.10 5.21
N ILE A 634 -20.36 -2.95 3.91
CA ILE A 634 -19.86 -1.76 3.21
C ILE A 634 -20.88 -1.36 2.16
N TRP A 635 -21.34 -0.11 2.20
CA TRP A 635 -22.11 0.52 1.16
C TRP A 635 -21.28 1.62 0.51
N VAL A 636 -21.26 1.62 -0.81
CA VAL A 636 -20.52 2.56 -1.66
C VAL A 636 -21.51 3.19 -2.63
N SER A 637 -21.57 4.52 -2.69
CA SER A 637 -22.37 5.23 -3.69
C SER A 637 -21.77 5.06 -5.11
N PRO A 638 -22.48 5.41 -6.18
CA PRO A 638 -21.95 5.35 -7.53
C PRO A 638 -20.60 6.08 -7.65
N ILE A 639 -19.71 5.54 -8.49
CA ILE A 639 -18.35 6.03 -8.68
C ILE A 639 -18.22 6.57 -10.12
N THR A 640 -17.71 7.78 -10.28
CA THR A 640 -17.43 8.37 -11.59
C THR A 640 -16.02 7.99 -12.03
N ALA A 641 -15.89 7.46 -13.25
CA ALA A 641 -14.61 7.24 -13.91
C ALA A 641 -14.13 8.54 -14.57
N ALA A 642 -12.81 8.65 -14.87
CA ALA A 642 -12.30 9.75 -15.64
C ALA A 642 -12.96 9.80 -17.04
N PRO A 643 -13.09 11.01 -17.64
CA PRO A 643 -13.68 11.16 -18.95
C PRO A 643 -12.85 10.43 -20.03
N TYR A 644 -13.56 9.89 -21.00
CA TYR A 644 -12.96 9.44 -22.25
C TYR A 644 -12.48 10.62 -23.11
N ASP A 645 -11.78 10.30 -24.18
CA ASP A 645 -11.33 11.25 -25.21
C ASP A 645 -12.44 12.18 -25.76
N ASN A 646 -13.69 11.84 -25.53
CA ASN A 646 -14.87 12.64 -25.91
C ASN A 646 -15.47 13.48 -24.77
N GLY A 647 -14.84 13.51 -23.59
CA GLY A 647 -15.29 14.27 -22.42
C GLY A 647 -16.52 13.68 -21.69
N VAL A 648 -16.98 12.48 -22.05
CA VAL A 648 -18.13 11.85 -21.39
C VAL A 648 -17.66 11.08 -20.17
N LEU A 649 -18.18 11.47 -19.00
CA LEU A 649 -17.98 10.74 -17.74
C LEU A 649 -18.78 9.44 -17.75
N ALA A 650 -18.12 8.33 -17.42
CA ALA A 650 -18.79 7.07 -17.17
C ALA A 650 -19.03 6.88 -15.66
N THR A 651 -20.09 6.21 -15.29
CA THR A 651 -20.46 5.93 -13.91
C THR A 651 -20.56 4.43 -13.69
N VAL A 652 -20.02 3.95 -12.59
CA VAL A 652 -20.20 2.60 -12.07
C VAL A 652 -21.21 2.66 -10.94
N ASP A 653 -22.19 1.76 -10.95
CA ASP A 653 -23.23 1.73 -9.95
C ASP A 653 -22.66 1.48 -8.55
N GLY A 654 -23.31 2.03 -7.54
CA GLY A 654 -23.01 1.75 -6.15
C GLY A 654 -23.34 0.31 -5.78
N HIS A 655 -22.77 -0.16 -4.68
CA HIS A 655 -22.93 -1.54 -4.22
C HIS A 655 -23.03 -1.64 -2.70
N PHE A 656 -23.53 -2.78 -2.24
CA PHE A 656 -23.62 -3.14 -0.83
C PHE A 656 -23.08 -4.55 -0.62
N VAL A 657 -21.99 -4.69 0.10
CA VAL A 657 -21.33 -5.98 0.36
C VAL A 657 -21.37 -6.28 1.84
N THR A 658 -21.71 -7.52 2.18
CA THR A 658 -21.72 -8.02 3.56
C THR A 658 -20.72 -9.16 3.69
N ASN A 659 -19.93 -9.12 4.76
CA ASN A 659 -18.97 -10.18 5.11
C ASN A 659 -19.34 -10.77 6.48
N LEU A 660 -18.91 -12.01 6.72
CA LEU A 660 -19.05 -12.68 8.00
C LEU A 660 -17.75 -13.37 8.38
N PHE A 661 -17.24 -13.05 9.54
CA PHE A 661 -16.19 -13.83 10.19
C PHE A 661 -16.75 -14.50 11.45
N ALA A 662 -16.37 -15.75 11.69
CA ALA A 662 -16.69 -16.44 12.92
C ALA A 662 -15.48 -17.27 13.38
N SER A 663 -15.25 -17.35 14.68
CA SER A 663 -14.23 -18.23 15.23
C SER A 663 -14.71 -18.95 16.49
N TYR A 664 -14.14 -20.15 16.71
CA TYR A 664 -14.40 -20.96 17.89
C TYR A 664 -13.07 -21.38 18.54
N ALA A 665 -12.86 -20.99 19.77
CA ALA A 665 -11.73 -21.43 20.58
C ALA A 665 -11.97 -22.87 21.07
N LEU A 666 -11.18 -23.82 20.56
CA LEU A 666 -11.22 -25.22 21.04
C LEU A 666 -10.64 -25.32 22.45
N ASP A 667 -9.58 -24.59 22.71
CA ASP A 667 -8.93 -24.39 24.00
C ASP A 667 -8.16 -23.05 23.98
N GLN A 668 -7.34 -22.78 25.00
CA GLN A 668 -6.57 -21.53 25.13
C GLN A 668 -5.53 -21.35 24.02
N ASN A 669 -5.17 -22.43 23.33
CA ASN A 669 -4.08 -22.43 22.33
C ASN A 669 -4.56 -22.78 20.92
N LYS A 670 -5.82 -23.18 20.72
CA LYS A 670 -6.31 -23.64 19.41
C LYS A 670 -7.63 -22.99 19.07
N LYS A 671 -7.73 -22.48 17.85
CA LYS A 671 -8.98 -21.94 17.32
C LYS A 671 -9.23 -22.41 15.88
N ILE A 672 -10.50 -22.57 15.55
CA ILE A 672 -10.97 -22.73 14.18
C ILE A 672 -11.70 -21.46 13.81
N SER A 673 -11.44 -20.94 12.61
CA SER A 673 -12.15 -19.77 12.10
C SER A 673 -12.76 -20.06 10.73
N PHE A 674 -13.85 -19.38 10.47
CA PHE A 674 -14.64 -19.47 9.25
C PHE A 674 -14.92 -18.04 8.75
N ARG A 675 -14.68 -17.79 7.47
CA ARG A 675 -14.90 -16.49 6.86
C ARG A 675 -15.68 -16.65 5.57
N ILE A 676 -16.66 -15.78 5.37
CA ILE A 676 -17.38 -15.60 4.12
C ILE A 676 -17.22 -14.14 3.71
N ASP A 677 -16.50 -13.90 2.64
CA ASP A 677 -16.49 -12.61 1.98
C ASP A 677 -17.61 -12.59 0.94
N ASN A 678 -18.29 -11.45 0.82
CA ASN A 678 -19.46 -11.26 -0.04
C ASN A 678 -20.58 -12.33 0.22
N LEU A 679 -21.11 -12.32 1.44
CA LEU A 679 -22.07 -13.32 1.95
C LEU A 679 -23.27 -13.55 1.04
N PHE A 680 -23.79 -12.51 0.42
CA PHE A 680 -24.98 -12.56 -0.43
C PHE A 680 -24.66 -12.75 -1.92
N ASP A 681 -23.38 -12.91 -2.28
CA ASP A 681 -22.89 -13.11 -3.64
C ASP A 681 -23.29 -11.95 -4.58
N GLU A 682 -23.15 -10.72 -4.08
CA GLU A 682 -23.44 -9.51 -4.85
C GLU A 682 -22.49 -9.41 -6.04
N HIS A 683 -23.04 -9.19 -7.22
CA HIS A 683 -22.27 -8.97 -8.44
C HIS A 683 -22.11 -7.48 -8.68
N TYR A 684 -20.94 -6.96 -8.46
CA TYR A 684 -20.67 -5.53 -8.55
C TYR A 684 -19.35 -5.23 -9.25
N TYR A 685 -19.18 -3.96 -9.60
CA TYR A 685 -17.99 -3.48 -10.31
C TYR A 685 -17.26 -2.42 -9.49
N GLY A 686 -15.95 -2.47 -9.54
CA GLY A 686 -15.09 -1.34 -9.20
C GLY A 686 -14.81 -0.47 -10.42
N VAL A 687 -14.17 0.68 -10.19
CA VAL A 687 -13.70 1.57 -11.27
C VAL A 687 -12.23 1.29 -11.53
N ARG A 688 -11.87 1.15 -12.80
CA ARG A 688 -10.45 1.08 -13.20
C ARG A 688 -9.82 2.45 -13.22
N TYR A 689 -8.75 2.59 -12.48
CA TYR A 689 -7.88 3.75 -12.57
C TYR A 689 -7.13 3.74 -13.90
N ASN A 690 -7.12 4.88 -14.58
CA ASN A 690 -6.31 5.12 -15.77
C ASN A 690 -6.58 4.19 -16.98
N SER A 691 -7.82 3.78 -17.19
CA SER A 691 -8.21 3.02 -18.38
C SER A 691 -9.17 3.81 -19.27
N SER A 692 -8.72 4.19 -20.45
CA SER A 692 -9.51 4.92 -21.44
C SER A 692 -10.61 4.08 -22.10
N SER A 693 -10.50 2.76 -22.09
CA SER A 693 -11.43 1.91 -22.83
C SER A 693 -12.40 1.13 -21.95
N LYS A 694 -12.13 1.03 -20.63
CA LYS A 694 -12.97 0.28 -19.70
C LYS A 694 -12.83 0.73 -18.28
N TYR A 695 -13.83 1.38 -17.85
CA TYR A 695 -13.95 1.95 -16.52
C TYR A 695 -14.51 0.97 -15.48
N LYS A 696 -15.00 -0.21 -15.89
CA LYS A 696 -15.56 -1.23 -15.00
C LYS A 696 -14.57 -2.36 -14.77
N SER A 697 -14.38 -2.76 -13.54
CA SER A 697 -13.65 -3.96 -13.14
C SER A 697 -14.58 -4.85 -12.33
N PRO A 698 -14.94 -6.07 -12.80
CA PRO A 698 -15.77 -6.97 -12.03
C PRO A 698 -15.08 -7.34 -10.75
N GLN A 699 -15.86 -7.48 -9.69
CA GLN A 699 -15.36 -7.81 -8.37
C GLN A 699 -15.62 -9.27 -8.02
N ASP A 700 -14.95 -9.77 -6.99
CA ASP A 700 -15.02 -11.15 -6.59
C ASP A 700 -16.43 -11.57 -6.16
N SER A 701 -16.83 -12.76 -6.59
CA SER A 701 -17.99 -13.45 -6.05
C SER A 701 -17.71 -13.93 -4.62
N ARG A 702 -18.72 -14.54 -3.99
CA ARG A 702 -18.61 -15.07 -2.63
C ARG A 702 -17.41 -16.02 -2.47
N MET A 703 -16.58 -15.74 -1.46
CA MET A 703 -15.46 -16.57 -1.04
C MET A 703 -15.72 -17.18 0.34
N VAL A 704 -15.38 -18.45 0.52
CA VAL A 704 -15.49 -19.16 1.80
C VAL A 704 -14.12 -19.72 2.19
N THR A 705 -13.69 -19.43 3.42
CA THR A 705 -12.40 -19.86 3.94
C THR A 705 -12.57 -20.49 5.33
N ILE A 706 -11.82 -21.53 5.60
CA ILE A 706 -11.68 -22.15 6.92
C ILE A 706 -10.22 -22.11 7.31
N ALA A 707 -9.93 -21.72 8.55
CA ALA A 707 -8.57 -21.71 9.08
C ALA A 707 -8.50 -22.42 10.43
N PHE A 708 -7.34 -23.02 10.69
CA PHE A 708 -6.96 -23.56 12.00
C PHE A 708 -5.71 -22.84 12.47
N THR A 709 -5.75 -22.31 13.68
CA THR A 709 -4.62 -21.65 14.32
C THR A 709 -4.28 -22.34 15.62
N MET A 710 -3.00 -22.57 15.84
CA MET A 710 -2.47 -23.20 17.06
C MET A 710 -1.30 -22.37 17.60
N SER A 711 -1.41 -21.93 18.86
CA SER A 711 -0.29 -21.39 19.65
C SER A 711 0.40 -22.54 20.37
N ILE A 712 1.74 -22.56 20.43
CA ILE A 712 2.55 -23.65 20.95
C ILE A 712 3.25 -23.23 22.23
#